data_d09f5776fa5ad01c819ac09110c9fa32
#
_entry.id   d09f5776fa5ad01c819ac09110c9fa32
#
_cell.length_a   1.000
_cell.length_b   1.000
_cell.length_c   1.000
_cell.angle_alpha   90.00
_cell.angle_beta   90.00
_cell.angle_gamma   90.00
#
_symmetry.space_group_name_H-M   'P 1'
#
loop_
_entity.id
_entity.type
_entity.pdbx_description
1 polymer ?
#
loop_
_entity_poly.entity_id
_entity_poly.type
_entity_poly.pdbx_seq_one_letter_code
_entity_poly.pdbx_strand_id
1 'polypeptide(L)'
;MKLLLDRKKEYGVVLDGGGARGAYQIGAWKALKEAGIRIHAVAGTSVGALNGALICMDDLKKAQDIWKSMTFSKVMNVDDGWMEGLFEREHKVKDVLSQIWSVVTAGGIDVTPLKELIHELVDEEKIRQSGKEFYLLTFSLTDFKELDLGLEDIPEGRLEDFLLASAYLLGFKNEKMGGKRYIDGGVVNNVPLGSLVKRGCKDIIEIRIYGPGREPRVKLPEDAQIYRIGPRVRLGSILEFDGRKSRQNMKIGYYDAKRMLYGLEGLIYYIDQDHAEVWYENRMKHLSEIEKAELGLVLKLKPGVSDKLLYLAMLEAGAKLMKVPKYHIYTVDELREQVAKRYEEQADQTELPGFMHTLIRIERDSKMNLKGRNFLTLKDFTPEEITYLIDLAADLKEKKKKGIPVDHYRGKNVALIFEKTSTRTRCAFEVAAHDMGMGTTYLDPSGSQIGKKESIEDTARVLGRMFDGIEYRGYGQEIVEDLAKYAGVPVWNGLTNEYHPTQMLADMLTIREHFGELKGLKLVYMGDARYNMGNSLMIACSKLGMDFVACTTKEYFPNEELVATCRGYAKESGARITLTEDVKEVTKDSDIIYTDVWVSMGEPDEVWEKRIKELSPYKVTKEVMANAKESAIFLHCLPAFHDLKTKIGAAMYEKFGVKDMEVTDEVFESAQSKVFDEAENRMHTIKAVMVATLGEF
;
A
#
# COMPACT_ATOMS: atom_id res chain seq x y z
N MET A 1 -9.64 18.20 -11.10
CA MET A 1 -9.11 19.26 -10.18
C MET A 1 -9.99 20.51 -10.23
N LYS A 2 -10.39 21.05 -9.08
CA LYS A 2 -11.16 22.30 -8.94
C LYS A 2 -10.21 23.41 -8.48
N LEU A 3 -10.22 24.55 -9.17
CA LEU A 3 -9.41 25.70 -8.75
C LEU A 3 -9.99 26.31 -7.47
N LEU A 4 -9.15 26.57 -6.48
CA LEU A 4 -9.54 27.16 -5.20
C LEU A 4 -9.58 28.69 -5.23
N LEU A 5 -8.75 29.32 -6.07
CA LEU A 5 -8.74 30.77 -6.24
C LEU A 5 -9.80 31.25 -7.24
N ASP A 6 -10.35 32.42 -7.00
CA ASP A 6 -11.33 33.06 -7.91
C ASP A 6 -10.61 33.82 -9.03
N ARG A 7 -10.76 33.36 -10.28
CA ARG A 7 -10.21 34.03 -11.49
C ARG A 7 -10.73 35.45 -11.74
N LYS A 8 -11.85 35.83 -11.11
CA LYS A 8 -12.41 37.15 -11.24
C LYS A 8 -11.73 38.19 -10.34
N LYS A 9 -11.08 37.72 -9.27
CA LYS A 9 -10.30 38.55 -8.37
C LYS A 9 -8.92 38.90 -8.93
N GLU A 10 -8.32 39.92 -8.38
CA GLU A 10 -6.94 40.31 -8.61
C GLU A 10 -6.14 40.12 -7.34
N TYR A 11 -4.92 39.63 -7.49
CA TYR A 11 -4.07 39.21 -6.36
C TYR A 11 -2.79 40.04 -6.31
N GLY A 12 -2.37 40.35 -5.09
CA GLY A 12 -1.04 40.81 -4.84
C GLY A 12 -0.10 39.61 -4.71
N VAL A 13 1.14 39.72 -5.16
CA VAL A 13 2.17 38.67 -5.03
C VAL A 13 3.32 39.18 -4.18
N VAL A 14 3.68 38.40 -3.15
CA VAL A 14 4.84 38.67 -2.29
C VAL A 14 5.93 37.63 -2.61
N LEU A 15 7.13 38.15 -2.86
CA LEU A 15 8.33 37.36 -3.20
C LEU A 15 9.44 37.64 -2.20
N ASP A 16 9.78 36.62 -1.41
CA ASP A 16 10.88 36.75 -0.44
C ASP A 16 12.28 36.67 -1.10
N GLY A 17 13.27 37.13 -0.40
CA GLY A 17 14.65 37.06 -0.82
C GLY A 17 15.27 35.68 -0.58
N GLY A 18 16.31 35.31 -1.35
CA GLY A 18 16.96 34.02 -1.19
C GLY A 18 17.88 33.58 -2.34
N GLY A 19 18.42 34.52 -3.11
CA GLY A 19 19.45 34.31 -4.12
C GLY A 19 19.07 33.23 -5.15
N ALA A 20 19.92 32.23 -5.33
CA ALA A 20 19.75 31.16 -6.32
C ALA A 20 18.44 30.34 -6.18
N ARG A 21 17.78 30.40 -5.02
CA ARG A 21 16.46 29.75 -4.83
C ARG A 21 15.34 30.46 -5.59
N GLY A 22 15.56 31.68 -6.10
CA GLY A 22 14.58 32.46 -6.85
C GLY A 22 13.98 31.76 -8.07
N ALA A 23 14.68 30.81 -8.66
CA ALA A 23 14.14 29.96 -9.73
C ALA A 23 12.79 29.29 -9.36
N TYR A 24 12.59 28.94 -8.09
CA TYR A 24 11.33 28.39 -7.56
C TYR A 24 10.15 29.34 -7.78
N GLN A 25 10.35 30.65 -7.55
CA GLN A 25 9.31 31.68 -7.73
C GLN A 25 8.82 31.76 -9.18
N ILE A 26 9.73 31.59 -10.15
CA ILE A 26 9.39 31.57 -11.58
C ILE A 26 8.56 30.32 -11.92
N GLY A 27 8.89 29.17 -11.33
CA GLY A 27 8.05 27.97 -11.46
C GLY A 27 6.64 28.16 -10.88
N ALA A 28 6.53 28.77 -9.72
CA ALA A 28 5.26 29.09 -9.10
C ALA A 28 4.45 30.09 -9.95
N TRP A 29 5.09 31.16 -10.43
CA TRP A 29 4.44 32.11 -11.34
C TRP A 29 3.93 31.43 -12.62
N LYS A 30 4.67 30.52 -13.21
CA LYS A 30 4.20 29.72 -14.36
C LYS A 30 2.85 29.04 -14.05
N ALA A 31 2.72 28.40 -12.91
CA ALA A 31 1.48 27.72 -12.52
C ALA A 31 0.33 28.70 -12.28
N LEU A 32 0.58 29.86 -11.66
CA LEU A 32 -0.40 30.93 -11.50
C LEU A 32 -0.91 31.44 -12.85
N LYS A 33 0.01 31.70 -13.78
CA LYS A 33 -0.32 32.19 -15.13
C LYS A 33 -1.15 31.17 -15.92
N GLU A 34 -0.76 29.89 -15.90
CA GLU A 34 -1.54 28.79 -16.52
C GLU A 34 -2.93 28.62 -15.90
N ALA A 35 -3.07 28.88 -14.59
CA ALA A 35 -4.35 28.85 -13.91
C ALA A 35 -5.24 30.07 -14.20
N GLY A 36 -4.72 31.09 -14.91
CA GLY A 36 -5.45 32.32 -15.23
C GLY A 36 -5.60 33.25 -14.03
N ILE A 37 -4.67 33.23 -13.07
CA ILE A 37 -4.65 34.12 -11.90
C ILE A 37 -4.15 35.50 -12.32
N ARG A 38 -4.95 36.54 -12.05
CA ARG A 38 -4.59 37.93 -12.37
C ARG A 38 -3.79 38.54 -11.23
N ILE A 39 -2.63 39.08 -11.56
CA ILE A 39 -1.74 39.77 -10.62
C ILE A 39 -1.78 41.26 -10.90
N HIS A 40 -2.15 42.06 -9.89
CA HIS A 40 -2.23 43.54 -10.00
C HIS A 40 -1.10 44.22 -9.26
N ALA A 41 -0.52 43.59 -8.24
CA ALA A 41 0.55 44.17 -7.44
C ALA A 41 1.62 43.11 -7.11
N VAL A 42 2.89 43.52 -7.08
CA VAL A 42 4.01 42.66 -6.73
C VAL A 42 4.94 43.39 -5.74
N ALA A 43 5.26 42.75 -4.63
CA ALA A 43 6.28 43.22 -3.68
C ALA A 43 7.39 42.18 -3.55
N GLY A 44 8.64 42.59 -3.68
CA GLY A 44 9.78 41.71 -3.65
C GLY A 44 10.96 42.26 -2.85
N THR A 45 11.78 41.35 -2.30
CA THR A 45 13.03 41.64 -1.64
C THR A 45 14.15 40.85 -2.30
N SER A 46 15.32 41.49 -2.57
CA SER A 46 16.47 40.79 -3.17
C SER A 46 16.13 40.14 -4.51
N VAL A 47 16.42 38.84 -4.70
CA VAL A 47 15.99 38.08 -5.88
C VAL A 47 14.49 38.15 -6.11
N GLY A 48 13.68 38.30 -5.04
CA GLY A 48 12.23 38.49 -5.15
C GLY A 48 11.88 39.81 -5.84
N ALA A 49 12.63 40.88 -5.67
CA ALA A 49 12.45 42.12 -6.42
C ALA A 49 12.81 41.95 -7.89
N LEU A 50 13.89 41.22 -8.21
CA LEU A 50 14.29 40.92 -9.59
C LEU A 50 13.20 40.09 -10.31
N ASN A 51 12.72 39.03 -9.67
CA ASN A 51 11.64 38.19 -10.21
C ASN A 51 10.30 38.98 -10.29
N GLY A 52 10.05 39.88 -9.35
CA GLY A 52 8.89 40.78 -9.37
C GLY A 52 8.89 41.71 -10.59
N ALA A 53 10.04 42.27 -10.95
CA ALA A 53 10.19 43.08 -12.16
C ALA A 53 9.85 42.21 -13.42
N LEU A 54 10.34 40.98 -13.49
CA LEU A 54 9.99 40.06 -14.60
C LEU A 54 8.51 39.72 -14.65
N ILE A 55 7.84 39.56 -13.50
CA ILE A 55 6.38 39.36 -13.42
C ILE A 55 5.62 40.60 -13.92
N CYS A 56 6.10 41.80 -13.59
CA CYS A 56 5.49 43.03 -14.07
C CYS A 56 5.60 43.16 -15.60
N MET A 57 6.73 42.77 -16.18
CA MET A 57 6.90 42.73 -17.65
C MET A 57 6.08 41.64 -18.35
N ASP A 58 5.55 40.71 -17.62
CA ASP A 58 4.77 39.55 -18.09
C ASP A 58 5.51 38.62 -19.08
N ASP A 59 6.84 38.61 -19.02
CA ASP A 59 7.69 37.79 -19.92
C ASP A 59 8.20 36.52 -19.22
N LEU A 60 7.27 35.56 -19.06
CA LEU A 60 7.56 34.28 -18.42
C LEU A 60 8.65 33.49 -19.16
N LYS A 61 8.66 33.55 -20.49
CA LYS A 61 9.65 32.81 -21.30
C LYS A 61 11.06 33.34 -21.02
N LYS A 62 11.26 34.65 -21.08
CA LYS A 62 12.52 35.30 -20.76
C LYS A 62 12.99 34.95 -19.35
N ALA A 63 12.08 35.02 -18.35
CA ALA A 63 12.37 34.64 -16.97
C ALA A 63 12.83 33.18 -16.84
N GLN A 64 12.16 32.24 -17.50
CA GLN A 64 12.54 30.83 -17.46
C GLN A 64 13.88 30.57 -18.15
N ASP A 65 14.17 31.20 -19.30
CA ASP A 65 15.39 30.98 -20.06
C ASP A 65 16.62 31.51 -19.34
N ILE A 66 16.48 32.64 -18.63
CA ILE A 66 17.51 33.19 -17.74
C ILE A 66 17.86 32.20 -16.65
N TRP A 67 16.87 31.73 -15.90
CA TRP A 67 17.10 30.80 -14.80
C TRP A 67 17.63 29.44 -15.26
N LYS A 68 17.25 28.97 -16.47
CA LYS A 68 17.80 27.73 -17.04
C LYS A 68 19.27 27.84 -17.44
N SER A 69 19.70 29.04 -17.80
CA SER A 69 21.08 29.33 -18.21
C SER A 69 21.91 29.99 -17.09
N MET A 70 21.39 29.99 -15.86
CA MET A 70 22.08 30.63 -14.74
C MET A 70 23.38 29.93 -14.39
N THR A 71 24.45 30.75 -14.18
CA THR A 71 25.77 30.31 -13.69
C THR A 71 26.24 31.26 -12.63
N PHE A 72 27.28 30.89 -11.87
CA PHE A 72 27.88 31.75 -10.86
C PHE A 72 28.48 33.02 -11.49
N SER A 73 29.13 32.87 -12.64
CA SER A 73 29.77 33.97 -13.36
C SER A 73 28.81 35.04 -13.88
N LYS A 74 27.51 34.71 -14.05
CA LYS A 74 26.45 35.67 -14.40
C LYS A 74 26.01 36.57 -13.24
N VAL A 75 26.32 36.20 -12.03
CA VAL A 75 25.93 36.93 -10.80
C VAL A 75 27.14 37.56 -10.13
N MET A 76 28.28 36.89 -10.14
CA MET A 76 29.48 37.23 -9.45
C MET A 76 30.68 37.08 -10.38
N ASN A 77 31.68 37.94 -10.26
CA ASN A 77 32.93 37.81 -11.00
C ASN A 77 33.79 36.68 -10.38
N VAL A 78 33.42 35.43 -10.69
CA VAL A 78 34.05 34.21 -10.19
C VAL A 78 34.14 33.16 -11.31
N ASP A 79 35.08 32.21 -11.17
CA ASP A 79 35.16 31.06 -12.05
C ASP A 79 34.08 30.02 -11.72
N ASP A 80 33.27 29.62 -12.74
CA ASP A 80 32.19 28.68 -12.55
C ASP A 80 32.67 27.29 -12.08
N GLY A 81 33.79 26.79 -12.67
CA GLY A 81 34.33 25.48 -12.31
C GLY A 81 34.86 25.41 -10.88
N TRP A 82 35.46 26.49 -10.43
CA TRP A 82 35.91 26.61 -9.03
C TRP A 82 34.71 26.60 -8.07
N MET A 83 33.66 27.35 -8.37
CA MET A 83 32.43 27.39 -7.56
C MET A 83 31.69 26.05 -7.55
N GLU A 84 31.53 25.41 -8.71
CA GLU A 84 30.94 24.09 -8.81
C GLU A 84 31.70 23.08 -7.93
N GLY A 85 33.01 23.07 -7.97
CA GLY A 85 33.83 22.20 -7.14
C GLY A 85 33.68 22.42 -5.62
N LEU A 86 33.26 23.62 -5.18
CA LEU A 86 32.95 23.92 -3.78
C LEU A 86 31.60 23.30 -3.34
N PHE A 87 30.63 23.18 -4.25
CA PHE A 87 29.31 22.66 -3.95
C PHE A 87 29.18 21.14 -4.25
N GLU A 88 30.00 20.57 -5.13
CA GLU A 88 29.99 19.12 -5.43
C GLU A 88 30.74 18.28 -4.38
N ARG A 89 31.78 18.82 -3.73
CA ARG A 89 32.44 18.15 -2.61
C ARG A 89 31.58 18.32 -1.36
N GLU A 90 31.34 17.26 -0.60
CA GLU A 90 30.65 17.27 0.71
C GLU A 90 31.45 18.12 1.75
N HIS A 91 31.79 19.34 1.43
CA HIS A 91 32.34 20.24 2.40
C HIS A 91 31.24 20.70 3.36
N LYS A 92 31.54 20.61 4.65
CA LYS A 92 30.63 21.16 5.68
C LYS A 92 30.38 22.64 5.31
N VAL A 93 29.13 23.06 5.38
CA VAL A 93 28.70 24.47 5.09
C VAL A 93 29.65 25.54 5.71
N LYS A 94 30.31 25.21 6.82
CA LYS A 94 31.33 26.05 7.46
C LYS A 94 32.58 26.29 6.61
N ASP A 95 33.01 25.31 5.81
CA ASP A 95 34.25 25.43 5.03
C ASP A 95 34.02 26.30 3.78
N VAL A 96 32.83 26.16 3.16
CA VAL A 96 32.39 27.02 2.04
C VAL A 96 32.23 28.46 2.53
N LEU A 97 31.63 28.68 3.68
CA LEU A 97 31.48 30.00 4.29
C LEU A 97 32.82 30.63 4.67
N SER A 98 33.79 29.85 5.16
CA SER A 98 35.12 30.38 5.52
C SER A 98 35.92 30.82 4.29
N GLN A 99 35.81 30.12 3.17
CA GLN A 99 36.46 30.49 1.91
C GLN A 99 35.81 31.74 1.28
N ILE A 100 34.49 31.81 1.27
CA ILE A 100 33.76 33.01 0.84
C ILE A 100 34.14 34.20 1.76
N TRP A 101 34.24 33.98 3.07
CA TRP A 101 34.62 35.02 4.04
C TRP A 101 36.03 35.57 3.80
N SER A 102 36.96 34.73 3.32
CA SER A 102 38.31 35.21 2.95
C SER A 102 38.29 36.17 1.75
N VAL A 103 37.39 35.94 0.77
CA VAL A 103 37.19 36.84 -0.37
C VAL A 103 36.50 38.15 0.06
N VAL A 104 35.56 38.07 0.99
CA VAL A 104 34.86 39.22 1.56
C VAL A 104 35.84 40.13 2.31
N THR A 105 36.78 39.56 3.08
CA THR A 105 37.81 40.32 3.80
C THR A 105 38.87 40.95 2.87
N ALA A 106 39.00 40.45 1.63
CA ALA A 106 39.87 41.00 0.59
C ALA A 106 39.27 42.16 -0.24
N GLY A 107 38.07 42.66 0.13
CA GLY A 107 37.45 43.83 -0.52
C GLY A 107 36.02 43.59 -1.08
N GLY A 108 35.47 42.40 -0.87
CA GLY A 108 34.11 41.99 -1.33
C GLY A 108 34.11 41.39 -2.73
N ILE A 109 33.04 40.65 -3.01
CA ILE A 109 32.81 40.01 -4.30
C ILE A 109 32.32 41.06 -5.31
N ASP A 110 32.95 41.14 -6.45
CA ASP A 110 32.54 42.01 -7.55
C ASP A 110 31.22 41.49 -8.19
N VAL A 111 30.23 42.38 -8.27
CA VAL A 111 28.87 42.08 -8.78
C VAL A 111 28.58 42.81 -10.10
N THR A 112 29.62 43.24 -10.81
CA THR A 112 29.47 43.80 -12.16
C THR A 112 28.65 42.90 -13.07
N PRO A 113 28.84 41.55 -13.08
CA PRO A 113 27.98 40.63 -13.87
C PRO A 113 26.50 40.72 -13.51
N LEU A 114 26.14 40.83 -12.22
CA LEU A 114 24.75 41.01 -11.80
C LEU A 114 24.16 42.32 -12.32
N LYS A 115 24.94 43.40 -12.27
CA LYS A 115 24.52 44.70 -12.81
C LYS A 115 24.26 44.64 -14.31
N GLU A 116 25.15 43.99 -15.07
CA GLU A 116 24.99 43.76 -16.52
C GLU A 116 23.77 42.90 -16.79
N LEU A 117 23.57 41.82 -16.01
CA LEU A 117 22.40 40.95 -16.11
C LEU A 117 21.09 41.71 -15.87
N ILE A 118 21.02 42.59 -14.83
CA ILE A 118 19.86 43.42 -14.56
C ILE A 118 19.60 44.36 -15.76
N HIS A 119 20.63 45.01 -16.28
CA HIS A 119 20.50 45.88 -17.46
C HIS A 119 19.97 45.16 -18.71
N GLU A 120 20.42 43.94 -18.95
CA GLU A 120 19.91 43.10 -20.05
C GLU A 120 18.45 42.67 -19.86
N LEU A 121 18.04 42.45 -18.58
CA LEU A 121 16.76 41.87 -18.25
C LEU A 121 15.62 42.86 -18.09
N VAL A 122 15.90 44.01 -17.50
CA VAL A 122 14.88 44.95 -17.02
C VAL A 122 14.57 45.97 -18.11
N ASP A 123 13.32 46.05 -18.46
CA ASP A 123 12.76 47.11 -19.30
C ASP A 123 11.85 47.97 -18.40
N GLU A 124 12.41 49.06 -17.88
CA GLU A 124 11.75 49.97 -16.94
C GLU A 124 10.48 50.58 -17.56
N GLU A 125 10.50 50.96 -18.84
CA GLU A 125 9.35 51.51 -19.52
C GLU A 125 8.18 50.51 -19.57
N LYS A 126 8.50 49.26 -19.94
CA LYS A 126 7.49 48.16 -19.96
C LYS A 126 6.93 47.88 -18.59
N ILE A 127 7.76 47.96 -17.51
CA ILE A 127 7.27 47.79 -16.15
C ILE A 127 6.30 48.91 -15.77
N ARG A 128 6.67 50.17 -16.01
CA ARG A 128 5.82 51.32 -15.71
C ARG A 128 4.50 51.34 -16.50
N GLN A 129 4.53 50.86 -17.72
CA GLN A 129 3.32 50.74 -18.60
C GLN A 129 2.48 49.48 -18.33
N SER A 130 2.95 48.54 -17.51
CA SER A 130 2.29 47.25 -17.28
C SER A 130 0.94 47.32 -16.61
N GLY A 131 0.63 48.44 -15.95
CA GLY A 131 -0.56 48.63 -15.12
C GLY A 131 -0.52 47.86 -13.80
N LYS A 132 0.61 47.18 -13.50
CA LYS A 132 0.80 46.51 -12.22
C LYS A 132 1.58 47.40 -11.25
N GLU A 133 1.17 47.40 -10.00
CA GLU A 133 1.88 48.05 -8.93
C GLU A 133 3.15 47.20 -8.59
N PHE A 134 4.28 47.84 -8.50
CA PHE A 134 5.54 47.15 -8.17
C PHE A 134 6.24 47.85 -6.99
N TYR A 135 6.63 47.05 -6.00
CA TYR A 135 7.25 47.48 -4.78
C TYR A 135 8.52 46.67 -4.51
N LEU A 136 9.60 47.34 -4.09
CA LEU A 136 10.82 46.67 -3.70
C LEU A 136 11.35 47.22 -2.38
N LEU A 137 12.03 46.33 -1.65
CA LEU A 137 12.66 46.69 -0.38
C LEU A 137 14.18 46.68 -0.48
N THR A 138 14.79 47.72 0.10
CA THR A 138 16.24 47.81 0.33
C THR A 138 16.52 48.55 1.64
N PHE A 139 17.73 48.52 2.11
CA PHE A 139 18.12 49.27 3.30
C PHE A 139 19.26 50.26 2.97
N SER A 140 19.03 51.56 3.23
CA SER A 140 20.04 52.57 3.08
C SER A 140 21.01 52.53 4.27
N LEU A 141 22.27 52.14 4.03
CA LEU A 141 23.35 52.22 5.04
C LEU A 141 23.72 53.66 5.35
N THR A 142 23.55 54.58 4.41
CA THR A 142 23.88 55.99 4.57
C THR A 142 22.84 56.68 5.47
N ASP A 143 21.56 56.45 5.24
CA ASP A 143 20.48 57.06 6.01
C ASP A 143 20.04 56.22 7.20
N PHE A 144 20.56 54.99 7.31
CA PHE A 144 20.22 53.99 8.31
C PHE A 144 18.71 53.69 8.37
N LYS A 145 18.10 53.51 7.21
CA LYS A 145 16.64 53.40 7.05
C LYS A 145 16.23 52.32 6.06
N GLU A 146 15.19 51.56 6.41
CA GLU A 146 14.48 50.68 5.48
C GLU A 146 13.74 51.55 4.43
N LEU A 147 13.87 51.16 3.19
CA LEU A 147 13.20 51.79 2.06
C LEU A 147 12.24 50.80 1.43
N ASP A 148 10.95 51.06 1.55
CA ASP A 148 9.81 50.34 0.90
C ASP A 148 9.31 51.23 -0.23
N LEU A 149 9.88 51.00 -1.44
CA LEU A 149 9.73 51.89 -2.60
C LEU A 149 8.77 51.32 -3.62
N GLY A 150 7.77 52.13 -4.00
CA GLY A 150 6.97 51.97 -5.19
C GLY A 150 7.64 52.57 -6.45
N LEU A 151 7.11 52.26 -7.62
CA LEU A 151 7.62 52.85 -8.86
C LEU A 151 7.52 54.38 -8.88
N GLU A 152 6.57 54.97 -8.15
CA GLU A 152 6.37 56.40 -7.96
C GLU A 152 7.46 57.04 -7.12
N ASP A 153 8.11 56.28 -6.25
CA ASP A 153 9.22 56.77 -5.40
C ASP A 153 10.58 56.69 -6.10
N ILE A 154 10.63 55.97 -7.25
CA ILE A 154 11.87 55.74 -8.00
C ILE A 154 11.91 56.65 -9.23
N PRO A 155 12.91 57.55 -9.35
CA PRO A 155 13.09 58.38 -10.53
C PRO A 155 13.20 57.55 -11.81
N GLU A 156 12.65 58.05 -12.92
CA GLU A 156 12.77 57.40 -14.22
C GLU A 156 14.25 57.17 -14.61
N GLY A 157 14.53 56.01 -15.19
CA GLY A 157 15.90 55.56 -15.51
C GLY A 157 16.74 55.06 -14.35
N ARG A 158 16.14 54.92 -13.14
CA ARG A 158 16.88 54.50 -11.93
C ARG A 158 16.36 53.18 -11.34
N LEU A 159 15.40 52.51 -11.95
CA LEU A 159 14.84 51.25 -11.43
C LEU A 159 15.92 50.16 -11.30
N GLU A 160 16.80 50.03 -12.26
CA GLU A 160 17.91 49.05 -12.22
C GLU A 160 18.84 49.24 -11.01
N ASP A 161 19.14 50.51 -10.65
CA ASP A 161 19.94 50.81 -9.49
C ASP A 161 19.29 50.36 -8.18
N PHE A 162 17.98 50.54 -8.01
CA PHE A 162 17.26 50.11 -6.82
C PHE A 162 17.01 48.59 -6.78
N LEU A 163 16.86 47.90 -7.92
CA LEU A 163 16.85 46.47 -8.02
C LEU A 163 18.19 45.88 -7.56
N LEU A 164 19.31 46.45 -8.05
CA LEU A 164 20.64 46.07 -7.60
C LEU A 164 20.82 46.37 -6.10
N ALA A 165 20.35 47.54 -5.59
CA ALA A 165 20.38 47.90 -4.18
C ALA A 165 19.63 46.86 -3.31
N SER A 166 18.49 46.38 -3.78
CA SER A 166 17.70 45.35 -3.10
C SER A 166 18.43 44.00 -3.03
N ALA A 167 19.29 43.67 -4.01
CA ALA A 167 20.02 42.43 -4.12
C ALA A 167 21.48 42.50 -3.63
N TYR A 168 21.88 43.59 -2.98
CA TYR A 168 23.24 43.78 -2.46
C TYR A 168 23.49 42.97 -1.18
N LEU A 169 23.81 41.67 -1.34
CA LEU A 169 24.11 40.78 -0.22
C LEU A 169 25.32 41.24 0.62
N LEU A 170 25.28 40.90 1.91
CA LEU A 170 26.47 41.03 2.77
C LEU A 170 27.63 40.23 2.18
N GLY A 171 28.75 40.94 1.87
CA GLY A 171 29.92 40.33 1.23
C GLY A 171 30.10 40.73 -0.23
N PHE A 172 29.14 41.39 -0.85
CA PHE A 172 29.35 42.03 -2.14
C PHE A 172 30.10 43.35 -2.00
N LYS A 173 30.92 43.68 -2.99
CA LYS A 173 31.65 44.96 -3.02
C LYS A 173 30.65 46.11 -3.14
N ASN A 174 30.46 46.85 -2.04
CA ASN A 174 29.40 47.83 -1.91
C ASN A 174 29.83 49.19 -2.46
N GLU A 175 29.37 49.51 -3.67
CA GLU A 175 29.63 50.79 -4.34
C GLU A 175 28.52 51.82 -3.99
N LYS A 176 28.86 53.11 -4.10
CA LYS A 176 27.86 54.19 -3.91
C LYS A 176 26.99 54.31 -5.17
N MET A 177 25.68 54.26 -4.98
CA MET A 177 24.68 54.55 -6.01
C MET A 177 23.99 55.89 -5.67
N GLY A 178 24.11 56.86 -6.55
CA GLY A 178 23.60 58.22 -6.28
C GLY A 178 24.15 58.85 -5.01
N GLY A 179 25.41 58.55 -4.66
CA GLY A 179 26.09 59.07 -3.46
C GLY A 179 25.76 58.31 -2.18
N LYS A 180 24.84 57.36 -2.15
CA LYS A 180 24.42 56.57 -0.99
C LYS A 180 24.88 55.10 -1.13
N ARG A 181 24.99 54.42 0.01
CA ARG A 181 25.28 52.97 0.09
C ARG A 181 24.03 52.25 0.54
N TYR A 182 23.77 51.10 -0.07
CA TYR A 182 22.63 50.24 0.19
C TYR A 182 23.06 48.82 0.53
N ILE A 183 22.18 48.08 1.15
CA ILE A 183 22.34 46.66 1.42
C ILE A 183 21.02 45.95 1.16
N ASP A 184 21.08 44.64 0.88
CA ASP A 184 19.94 43.77 0.65
C ASP A 184 18.83 43.99 1.68
N GLY A 185 17.61 44.22 1.21
CA GLY A 185 16.44 44.47 2.04
C GLY A 185 16.11 43.32 3.00
N GLY A 186 16.53 42.10 2.70
CA GLY A 186 16.33 40.92 3.53
C GLY A 186 16.98 41.02 4.92
N VAL A 187 17.97 41.87 5.11
CA VAL A 187 18.58 42.13 6.44
C VAL A 187 17.55 42.64 7.43
N VAL A 188 16.58 43.45 6.97
CA VAL A 188 15.55 44.08 7.81
C VAL A 188 14.16 43.50 7.56
N ASN A 189 13.85 43.15 6.32
CA ASN A 189 12.55 42.63 5.93
C ASN A 189 12.66 41.72 4.68
N ASN A 190 12.83 40.41 4.91
CA ASN A 190 12.97 39.45 3.83
C ASN A 190 11.67 39.09 3.14
N VAL A 191 10.53 39.33 3.78
CA VAL A 191 9.18 39.00 3.27
C VAL A 191 8.36 40.29 3.26
N PRO A 192 8.25 40.97 2.12
CA PRO A 192 7.63 42.30 2.05
C PRO A 192 6.08 42.26 2.07
N LEU A 193 5.51 41.39 2.91
CA LEU A 193 4.05 41.26 3.07
C LEU A 193 3.42 42.58 3.53
N GLY A 194 4.09 43.26 4.47
CA GLY A 194 3.64 44.56 4.99
C GLY A 194 3.57 45.66 3.93
N SER A 195 4.34 45.56 2.85
CA SER A 195 4.30 46.50 1.73
C SER A 195 2.94 46.48 1.02
N LEU A 196 2.42 45.31 0.68
CA LEU A 196 1.13 45.17 0.05
C LEU A 196 -0.05 45.44 1.02
N VAL A 197 0.06 44.96 2.27
CA VAL A 197 -0.97 45.16 3.29
C VAL A 197 -1.20 46.64 3.60
N LYS A 198 -0.16 47.43 3.74
CA LYS A 198 -0.21 48.87 3.98
C LYS A 198 -0.90 49.64 2.82
N ARG A 199 -0.81 49.10 1.61
CA ARG A 199 -1.41 49.67 0.39
C ARG A 199 -2.81 49.13 0.08
N GLY A 200 -3.38 48.38 1.03
CA GLY A 200 -4.78 47.94 0.98
C GLY A 200 -5.02 46.67 0.17
N CYS A 201 -3.98 45.93 -0.21
CA CYS A 201 -4.14 44.63 -0.88
C CYS A 201 -4.69 43.59 0.12
N LYS A 202 -5.79 42.91 -0.27
CA LYS A 202 -6.52 41.97 0.61
C LYS A 202 -6.29 40.52 0.24
N ASP A 203 -6.24 40.18 -1.05
CA ASP A 203 -6.00 38.84 -1.55
C ASP A 203 -4.53 38.74 -1.98
N ILE A 204 -3.69 38.07 -1.17
CA ILE A 204 -2.24 38.05 -1.37
C ILE A 204 -1.73 36.64 -1.51
N ILE A 205 -0.94 36.39 -2.56
CA ILE A 205 -0.22 35.12 -2.77
C ILE A 205 1.23 35.33 -2.33
N GLU A 206 1.65 34.61 -1.30
CA GLU A 206 2.99 34.64 -0.74
C GLU A 206 3.80 33.45 -1.30
N ILE A 207 4.79 33.74 -2.15
CA ILE A 207 5.67 32.70 -2.73
C ILE A 207 6.97 32.67 -1.95
N ARG A 208 7.12 31.65 -1.09
CA ARG A 208 8.24 31.50 -0.16
C ARG A 208 9.38 30.67 -0.73
N ILE A 209 10.60 31.13 -0.50
CA ILE A 209 11.82 30.35 -0.77
C ILE A 209 12.71 30.19 0.48
N TYR A 210 12.22 30.73 1.60
CA TYR A 210 12.88 30.66 2.92
C TYR A 210 14.38 31.06 2.86
N GLY A 211 14.68 32.20 2.27
CA GLY A 211 16.00 32.79 2.31
C GLY A 211 16.34 33.32 3.72
N PRO A 212 17.62 33.47 4.02
CA PRO A 212 18.03 34.07 5.29
C PRO A 212 17.64 35.54 5.33
N GLY A 213 17.17 36.01 6.48
CA GLY A 213 16.83 37.40 6.71
C GLY A 213 15.81 37.57 7.84
N ARG A 214 15.45 38.80 8.12
CA ARG A 214 14.46 39.12 9.15
C ARG A 214 13.05 39.06 8.56
N GLU A 215 12.11 38.49 9.30
CA GLU A 215 10.69 38.45 8.93
C GLU A 215 9.89 39.22 9.99
N PRO A 216 9.56 40.49 9.74
CA PRO A 216 8.74 41.29 10.67
C PRO A 216 7.30 40.72 10.74
N ARG A 217 6.73 40.76 11.93
CA ARG A 217 5.32 40.43 12.09
C ARG A 217 4.45 41.52 11.48
N VAL A 218 3.55 41.12 10.56
CA VAL A 218 2.58 41.99 9.93
C VAL A 218 1.20 41.78 10.56
N LYS A 219 0.58 42.87 11.01
CA LYS A 219 -0.82 42.80 11.47
C LYS A 219 -1.72 42.81 10.24
N LEU A 220 -2.42 41.69 10.03
CA LEU A 220 -3.33 41.54 8.90
C LEU A 220 -4.71 42.17 9.22
N PRO A 221 -5.35 42.84 8.27
CA PRO A 221 -6.78 43.19 8.34
C PRO A 221 -7.63 41.91 8.44
N GLU A 222 -8.82 42.02 9.06
CA GLU A 222 -9.74 40.87 9.24
C GLU A 222 -10.21 40.25 7.92
N ASP A 223 -10.28 41.05 6.87
CA ASP A 223 -10.70 40.64 5.53
C ASP A 223 -9.56 40.26 4.59
N ALA A 224 -8.32 40.24 5.07
CA ALA A 224 -7.16 39.81 4.28
C ALA A 224 -7.07 38.31 4.19
N GLN A 225 -6.83 37.80 2.97
CA GLN A 225 -6.61 36.38 2.67
C GLN A 225 -5.19 36.17 2.15
N ILE A 226 -4.44 35.31 2.83
CA ILE A 226 -3.07 34.98 2.43
C ILE A 226 -3.00 33.55 1.93
N TYR A 227 -2.59 33.37 0.69
CA TYR A 227 -2.39 32.08 0.02
C TYR A 227 -0.88 31.81 -0.05
N ARG A 228 -0.42 30.78 0.63
CA ARG A 228 1.01 30.53 0.73
C ARG A 228 1.46 29.40 -0.17
N ILE A 229 2.48 29.66 -0.99
CA ILE A 229 3.22 28.70 -1.79
C ILE A 229 4.63 28.58 -1.19
N GLY A 230 5.04 27.40 -0.76
CA GLY A 230 6.36 27.19 -0.17
C GLY A 230 6.88 25.78 -0.34
N PRO A 231 8.20 25.58 -0.46
CA PRO A 231 8.80 24.28 -0.70
C PRO A 231 8.73 23.38 0.54
N ARG A 232 8.42 22.11 0.31
CA ARG A 232 8.52 21.05 1.33
C ARG A 232 9.84 20.30 1.29
N VAL A 233 10.72 20.67 0.37
CA VAL A 233 12.06 20.12 0.21
C VAL A 233 13.09 21.24 0.21
N ARG A 234 14.36 20.92 0.51
CA ARG A 234 15.44 21.89 0.46
C ARG A 234 15.72 22.33 -0.97
N LEU A 235 15.75 23.63 -1.22
CA LEU A 235 16.05 24.21 -2.53
C LEU A 235 17.56 24.33 -2.84
N GLY A 236 18.42 23.98 -1.91
CA GLY A 236 19.88 24.18 -2.02
C GLY A 236 20.37 25.45 -1.35
N SER A 237 21.61 25.81 -1.62
CA SER A 237 22.23 27.07 -1.12
C SER A 237 21.69 28.31 -1.84
N ILE A 238 21.64 29.44 -1.15
CA ILE A 238 21.28 30.73 -1.75
C ILE A 238 22.36 31.26 -2.74
N LEU A 239 23.55 30.70 -2.69
CA LEU A 239 24.67 31.05 -3.57
C LEU A 239 24.92 29.99 -4.66
N GLU A 240 24.11 28.94 -4.75
CA GLU A 240 24.27 27.85 -5.72
C GLU A 240 23.58 28.20 -7.06
N PHE A 241 24.21 29.13 -7.79
CA PHE A 241 23.73 29.58 -9.10
C PHE A 241 24.13 28.58 -10.20
N ASP A 242 23.31 27.54 -10.37
CA ASP A 242 23.46 26.46 -11.36
C ASP A 242 22.18 26.28 -12.16
N GLY A 243 22.28 26.18 -13.48
CA GLY A 243 21.12 26.01 -14.36
C GLY A 243 20.39 24.69 -14.19
N ARG A 244 21.07 23.59 -13.80
CA ARG A 244 20.42 22.30 -13.51
C ARG A 244 19.57 22.44 -12.24
N LYS A 245 20.14 23.05 -11.20
CA LYS A 245 19.46 23.32 -9.93
C LYS A 245 18.28 24.28 -10.12
N SER A 246 18.47 25.31 -10.92
CA SER A 246 17.41 26.24 -11.27
C SER A 246 16.22 25.55 -11.98
N ARG A 247 16.50 24.67 -12.94
CA ARG A 247 15.44 23.86 -13.58
C ARG A 247 14.68 22.98 -12.58
N GLN A 248 15.40 22.36 -11.64
CA GLN A 248 14.79 21.57 -10.57
C GLN A 248 13.92 22.44 -9.66
N ASN A 249 14.44 23.61 -9.22
CA ASN A 249 13.70 24.52 -8.34
C ASN A 249 12.46 25.11 -9.03
N MET A 250 12.54 25.46 -10.31
CA MET A 250 11.36 25.85 -11.09
C MET A 250 10.31 24.74 -11.14
N LYS A 251 10.74 23.48 -11.34
CA LYS A 251 9.82 22.34 -11.34
C LYS A 251 9.13 22.15 -9.98
N ILE A 252 9.87 22.28 -8.88
CA ILE A 252 9.32 22.22 -7.52
C ILE A 252 8.29 23.34 -7.31
N GLY A 253 8.67 24.58 -7.64
CA GLY A 253 7.79 25.75 -7.49
C GLY A 253 6.48 25.61 -8.29
N TYR A 254 6.56 25.09 -9.50
CA TYR A 254 5.38 24.83 -10.34
C TYR A 254 4.41 23.86 -9.68
N TYR A 255 4.88 22.72 -9.17
CA TYR A 255 4.02 21.73 -8.55
C TYR A 255 3.53 22.16 -7.16
N ASP A 256 4.33 22.87 -6.38
CA ASP A 256 3.89 23.42 -5.09
C ASP A 256 2.83 24.52 -5.27
N ALA A 257 2.92 25.33 -6.32
CA ALA A 257 1.86 26.25 -6.69
C ALA A 257 0.60 25.53 -7.13
N LYS A 258 0.71 24.47 -7.95
CA LYS A 258 -0.44 23.60 -8.30
C LYS A 258 -1.10 23.00 -7.05
N ARG A 259 -0.30 22.62 -6.05
CA ARG A 259 -0.84 22.13 -4.77
C ARG A 259 -1.72 23.18 -4.10
N MET A 260 -1.27 24.40 -3.97
CA MET A 260 -2.05 25.49 -3.38
C MET A 260 -3.28 25.82 -4.23
N LEU A 261 -3.12 25.91 -5.56
CA LEU A 261 -4.19 26.28 -6.49
C LEU A 261 -5.35 25.27 -6.53
N TYR A 262 -5.07 23.99 -6.38
CA TYR A 262 -6.04 22.91 -6.54
C TYR A 262 -6.28 22.10 -5.27
N GLY A 263 -5.66 22.47 -4.15
CA GLY A 263 -5.82 21.75 -2.88
C GLY A 263 -5.24 20.32 -2.91
N LEU A 264 -4.13 20.12 -3.64
CA LEU A 264 -3.52 18.80 -3.74
C LEU A 264 -2.94 18.36 -2.39
N GLU A 265 -3.18 17.11 -2.07
CA GLU A 265 -2.68 16.47 -0.85
C GLU A 265 -1.31 15.81 -1.04
N GLY A 266 -0.87 15.06 -0.03
CA GLY A 266 0.41 14.37 0.01
C GLY A 266 1.56 15.21 0.56
N LEU A 267 2.52 14.55 1.18
CA LEU A 267 3.74 15.16 1.73
C LEU A 267 4.92 15.09 0.75
N ILE A 268 4.97 14.02 -0.05
CA ILE A 268 6.06 13.71 -0.99
C ILE A 268 5.59 13.91 -2.44
N TYR A 269 4.39 13.44 -2.75
CA TYR A 269 3.76 13.50 -4.06
C TYR A 269 2.70 14.61 -4.13
N TYR A 270 2.11 14.79 -5.29
CA TYR A 270 1.04 15.77 -5.55
C TYR A 270 -0.21 14.98 -5.91
N ILE A 271 -1.14 14.86 -4.96
CA ILE A 271 -2.28 13.94 -5.04
C ILE A 271 -3.58 14.75 -5.16
N ASP A 272 -4.28 14.61 -6.28
CA ASP A 272 -5.65 15.10 -6.46
C ASP A 272 -6.59 14.13 -5.76
N GLN A 273 -7.32 14.65 -4.78
CA GLN A 273 -8.18 13.84 -3.91
C GLN A 273 -9.45 13.45 -4.65
N ASP A 274 -9.64 12.15 -4.85
CA ASP A 274 -10.79 11.57 -5.57
C ASP A 274 -11.70 10.71 -4.68
N HIS A 275 -11.34 10.49 -3.39
CA HIS A 275 -12.10 9.66 -2.47
C HIS A 275 -12.51 10.39 -1.19
N ALA A 276 -13.71 10.05 -0.65
CA ALA A 276 -14.18 10.52 0.65
C ALA A 276 -13.46 9.80 1.82
N GLU A 277 -13.50 10.38 3.03
CA GLU A 277 -12.88 9.80 4.25
C GLU A 277 -13.31 8.35 4.48
N VAL A 278 -14.59 8.03 4.32
CA VAL A 278 -15.17 6.68 4.47
C VAL A 278 -14.49 5.64 3.56
N TRP A 279 -13.97 6.04 2.40
CA TRP A 279 -13.24 5.14 1.52
C TRP A 279 -11.93 4.65 2.15
N TYR A 280 -11.23 5.53 2.87
CA TYR A 280 -10.00 5.19 3.60
C TYR A 280 -10.30 4.37 4.86
N GLU A 281 -11.33 4.76 5.61
CA GLU A 281 -11.79 4.01 6.78
C GLU A 281 -12.11 2.56 6.40
N ASN A 282 -12.84 2.35 5.30
CA ASN A 282 -13.16 1.01 4.80
C ASN A 282 -11.95 0.18 4.41
N ARG A 283 -10.87 0.78 3.93
CA ARG A 283 -9.63 0.07 3.61
C ARG A 283 -8.79 -0.24 4.83
N MET A 284 -8.80 0.66 5.79
CA MET A 284 -7.97 0.54 7.00
C MET A 284 -8.65 -0.24 8.14
N LYS A 285 -9.93 -0.57 8.00
CA LYS A 285 -10.73 -1.19 9.06
C LYS A 285 -10.25 -2.58 9.51
N HIS A 286 -9.49 -3.28 8.69
CA HIS A 286 -8.92 -4.59 9.02
C HIS A 286 -7.63 -4.49 9.86
N LEU A 287 -7.07 -3.29 10.00
CA LEU A 287 -5.94 -3.03 10.88
C LEU A 287 -6.43 -2.67 12.28
N SER A 288 -5.85 -3.34 13.28
CA SER A 288 -6.07 -2.96 14.68
C SER A 288 -5.43 -1.59 14.97
N GLU A 289 -5.89 -0.92 16.02
CA GLU A 289 -5.31 0.36 16.46
C GLU A 289 -3.81 0.23 16.84
N ILE A 290 -3.37 -0.96 17.26
CA ILE A 290 -1.97 -1.26 17.54
C ILE A 290 -1.17 -1.27 16.21
N GLU A 291 -1.64 -1.99 15.20
CA GLU A 291 -0.99 -2.03 13.88
C GLU A 291 -0.94 -0.63 13.24
N LYS A 292 -2.01 0.15 13.35
CA LYS A 292 -2.04 1.55 12.86
C LYS A 292 -1.02 2.42 13.57
N ALA A 293 -0.87 2.26 14.89
CA ALA A 293 0.13 2.99 15.68
C ALA A 293 1.56 2.60 15.31
N GLU A 294 1.84 1.31 15.12
CA GLU A 294 3.15 0.81 14.68
C GLU A 294 3.52 1.34 13.28
N LEU A 295 2.57 1.30 12.34
CA LEU A 295 2.74 1.87 11.00
C LEU A 295 3.01 3.39 11.07
N GLY A 296 2.28 4.10 11.92
CA GLY A 296 2.49 5.53 12.16
C GLY A 296 3.90 5.84 12.65
N LEU A 297 4.44 5.04 13.57
CA LEU A 297 5.82 5.17 14.06
C LEU A 297 6.85 4.93 12.96
N VAL A 298 6.70 3.86 12.18
CA VAL A 298 7.59 3.53 11.04
C VAL A 298 7.59 4.67 10.02
N LEU A 299 6.44 5.27 9.75
CA LEU A 299 6.26 6.37 8.81
C LEU A 299 6.53 7.76 9.42
N LYS A 300 6.95 7.82 10.70
CA LYS A 300 7.26 9.05 11.45
C LYS A 300 6.08 10.03 11.51
N LEU A 301 4.87 9.50 11.65
CA LEU A 301 3.66 10.28 11.85
C LEU A 301 3.42 10.57 13.34
N LYS A 302 2.61 11.59 13.62
CA LYS A 302 2.15 11.85 14.99
C LYS A 302 1.16 10.77 15.43
N PRO A 303 1.11 10.43 16.74
CA PRO A 303 0.08 9.53 17.25
C PRO A 303 -1.33 10.04 16.97
N GLY A 304 -2.26 9.12 16.67
CA GLY A 304 -3.68 9.45 16.49
C GLY A 304 -4.01 10.14 15.16
N VAL A 305 -3.22 9.94 14.11
CA VAL A 305 -3.56 10.41 12.75
C VAL A 305 -4.78 9.66 12.20
N SER A 306 -5.54 10.30 11.31
CA SER A 306 -6.68 9.66 10.64
C SER A 306 -6.24 8.52 9.71
N ASP A 307 -7.16 7.60 9.43
CA ASP A 307 -6.95 6.48 8.49
C ASP A 307 -6.53 6.99 7.11
N LYS A 308 -7.11 8.09 6.65
CA LYS A 308 -6.72 8.76 5.41
C LYS A 308 -5.25 9.18 5.42
N LEU A 309 -4.82 9.88 6.46
CA LEU A 309 -3.44 10.36 6.52
C LEU A 309 -2.45 9.20 6.61
N LEU A 310 -2.76 8.17 7.37
CA LEU A 310 -1.94 6.96 7.50
C LEU A 310 -1.84 6.22 6.16
N TYR A 311 -2.97 6.02 5.48
CA TYR A 311 -3.01 5.37 4.17
C TYR A 311 -2.22 6.14 3.12
N LEU A 312 -2.43 7.46 3.00
CA LEU A 312 -1.68 8.29 2.06
C LEU A 312 -0.19 8.29 2.35
N ALA A 313 0.21 8.29 3.62
CA ALA A 313 1.63 8.21 3.99
C ALA A 313 2.25 6.86 3.60
N MET A 314 1.55 5.74 3.78
CA MET A 314 1.98 4.42 3.29
C MET A 314 2.11 4.41 1.76
N LEU A 315 1.10 4.94 1.06
CA LEU A 315 1.08 4.99 -0.39
C LEU A 315 2.25 5.82 -0.96
N GLU A 316 2.50 6.99 -0.38
CA GLU A 316 3.64 7.86 -0.76
C GLU A 316 4.99 7.24 -0.46
N ALA A 317 5.12 6.58 0.70
CA ALA A 317 6.34 5.86 1.07
C ALA A 317 6.59 4.68 0.12
N GLY A 318 5.55 3.92 -0.21
CA GLY A 318 5.58 2.84 -1.20
C GLY A 318 5.95 3.36 -2.60
N ALA A 319 5.31 4.45 -3.05
CA ALA A 319 5.61 5.07 -4.34
C ALA A 319 7.07 5.55 -4.43
N LYS A 320 7.60 6.11 -3.36
CA LYS A 320 9.00 6.51 -3.28
C LYS A 320 9.94 5.31 -3.34
N LEU A 321 9.63 4.24 -2.60
CA LEU A 321 10.40 2.99 -2.59
C LEU A 321 10.41 2.35 -3.97
N MET A 322 9.26 2.32 -4.64
CA MET A 322 9.08 1.81 -6.01
C MET A 322 9.56 2.79 -7.09
N LYS A 323 10.21 3.91 -6.73
CA LYS A 323 10.77 4.91 -7.67
C LYS A 323 9.73 5.47 -8.65
N VAL A 324 8.48 5.62 -8.22
CA VAL A 324 7.44 6.29 -9.02
C VAL A 324 7.86 7.76 -9.26
N PRO A 325 7.69 8.33 -10.46
CA PRO A 325 8.06 9.71 -10.75
C PRO A 325 7.37 10.72 -9.82
N LYS A 326 8.14 11.58 -9.16
CA LYS A 326 7.62 12.48 -8.12
C LYS A 326 6.82 13.67 -8.71
N TYR A 327 7.32 14.25 -9.78
CA TYR A 327 6.74 15.48 -10.36
C TYR A 327 5.70 15.16 -11.42
N HIS A 328 4.56 14.73 -10.93
CA HIS A 328 3.33 14.46 -11.65
C HIS A 328 2.17 14.65 -10.65
N ILE A 329 0.99 15.03 -11.13
CA ILE A 329 -0.22 15.06 -10.31
C ILE A 329 -0.90 13.73 -10.52
N TYR A 330 -1.07 12.97 -9.46
CA TYR A 330 -1.73 11.67 -9.44
C TYR A 330 -3.10 11.79 -8.79
N THR A 331 -4.07 11.02 -9.24
CA THR A 331 -5.16 10.62 -8.37
C THR A 331 -4.66 9.55 -7.38
N VAL A 332 -5.43 9.26 -6.35
CA VAL A 332 -5.07 8.17 -5.42
C VAL A 332 -5.01 6.84 -6.17
N ASP A 333 -5.99 6.59 -7.07
CA ASP A 333 -6.06 5.36 -7.84
C ASP A 333 -4.88 5.21 -8.81
N GLU A 334 -4.50 6.26 -9.55
CA GLU A 334 -3.34 6.23 -10.44
C GLU A 334 -2.04 5.93 -9.66
N LEU A 335 -1.87 6.52 -8.47
CA LEU A 335 -0.66 6.30 -7.67
C LEU A 335 -0.61 4.86 -7.13
N ARG A 336 -1.75 4.31 -6.72
CA ARG A 336 -1.90 2.91 -6.29
C ARG A 336 -1.52 1.93 -7.41
N GLU A 337 -2.07 2.13 -8.60
CA GLU A 337 -1.78 1.30 -9.77
C GLU A 337 -0.29 1.32 -10.12
N GLN A 338 0.35 2.50 -10.08
CA GLN A 338 1.79 2.61 -10.30
C GLN A 338 2.61 1.86 -9.26
N VAL A 339 2.20 1.91 -7.99
CA VAL A 339 2.86 1.18 -6.89
C VAL A 339 2.67 -0.32 -7.04
N ALA A 340 1.44 -0.78 -7.27
CA ALA A 340 1.11 -2.20 -7.41
C ALA A 340 1.87 -2.83 -8.60
N LYS A 341 1.83 -2.18 -9.77
CA LYS A 341 2.54 -2.65 -10.96
C LYS A 341 4.03 -2.83 -10.71
N ARG A 342 4.69 -1.84 -10.11
CA ARG A 342 6.14 -1.90 -9.85
C ARG A 342 6.50 -2.88 -8.75
N TYR A 343 5.59 -3.13 -7.82
CA TYR A 343 5.74 -4.16 -6.80
C TYR A 343 5.72 -5.55 -7.44
N GLU A 344 4.79 -5.82 -8.37
CA GLU A 344 4.71 -7.09 -9.11
C GLU A 344 5.94 -7.33 -10.02
N GLU A 345 6.51 -6.26 -10.58
CA GLU A 345 7.73 -6.32 -11.41
C GLU A 345 9.02 -6.53 -10.58
N GLN A 346 8.95 -6.45 -9.25
CA GLN A 346 10.11 -6.62 -8.38
C GLN A 346 10.49 -8.09 -8.25
N ALA A 347 11.72 -8.44 -8.59
CA ALA A 347 12.21 -9.83 -8.58
C ALA A 347 12.28 -10.44 -7.18
N ASP A 348 12.60 -9.62 -6.16
CA ASP A 348 12.62 -10.04 -4.76
C ASP A 348 11.80 -9.06 -3.91
N GLN A 349 10.71 -9.57 -3.33
CA GLN A 349 9.82 -8.81 -2.46
C GLN A 349 10.14 -9.01 -0.98
N THR A 350 10.96 -10.00 -0.62
CA THR A 350 11.24 -10.36 0.79
C THR A 350 12.05 -9.31 1.53
N GLU A 351 12.84 -8.50 0.82
CA GLU A 351 13.64 -7.41 1.40
C GLU A 351 12.83 -6.10 1.60
N LEU A 352 11.56 -6.08 1.20
CA LEU A 352 10.75 -4.86 1.32
C LEU A 352 10.30 -4.63 2.77
N PRO A 353 10.19 -3.35 3.20
CA PRO A 353 9.71 -3.02 4.53
C PRO A 353 8.30 -3.54 4.81
N GLY A 354 8.01 -3.93 6.05
CA GLY A 354 6.71 -4.50 6.46
C GLY A 354 5.50 -3.64 6.10
N PHE A 355 5.60 -2.30 6.14
CA PHE A 355 4.50 -1.42 5.72
C PHE A 355 4.13 -1.60 4.25
N MET A 356 5.09 -1.99 3.38
CA MET A 356 4.81 -2.24 1.96
C MET A 356 3.96 -3.48 1.78
N HIS A 357 4.26 -4.56 2.49
CA HIS A 357 3.44 -5.77 2.48
C HIS A 357 2.04 -5.49 3.01
N THR A 358 1.93 -4.68 4.07
CA THR A 358 0.63 -4.25 4.60
C THR A 358 -0.17 -3.43 3.57
N LEU A 359 0.46 -2.49 2.88
CA LEU A 359 -0.19 -1.71 1.83
C LEU A 359 -0.72 -2.61 0.70
N ILE A 360 0.10 -3.53 0.19
CA ILE A 360 -0.32 -4.46 -0.88
C ILE A 360 -1.44 -5.40 -0.39
N ARG A 361 -1.38 -5.88 0.85
CA ARG A 361 -2.47 -6.66 1.47
C ARG A 361 -3.78 -5.87 1.49
N ILE A 362 -3.78 -4.63 1.97
CA ILE A 362 -4.95 -3.75 1.97
C ILE A 362 -5.53 -3.58 0.57
N GLU A 363 -4.68 -3.37 -0.43
CA GLU A 363 -5.10 -3.19 -1.81
C GLU A 363 -5.72 -4.45 -2.43
N ARG A 364 -5.14 -5.61 -2.15
CA ARG A 364 -5.67 -6.90 -2.59
C ARG A 364 -7.01 -7.18 -1.91
N ASP A 365 -7.06 -7.03 -0.59
CA ASP A 365 -8.25 -7.33 0.22
C ASP A 365 -9.44 -6.43 -0.17
N SER A 366 -9.16 -5.18 -0.51
CA SER A 366 -10.18 -4.24 -0.99
C SER A 366 -10.80 -4.60 -2.35
N LYS A 367 -10.12 -5.43 -3.16
CA LYS A 367 -10.64 -5.96 -4.44
C LYS A 367 -11.44 -7.25 -4.24
N MET A 368 -11.24 -7.96 -3.12
CA MET A 368 -11.91 -9.23 -2.83
C MET A 368 -13.24 -8.97 -2.15
N ASN A 369 -14.33 -9.19 -2.86
CA ASN A 369 -15.69 -9.11 -2.31
C ASN A 369 -16.33 -10.49 -2.33
N LEU A 370 -16.20 -11.23 -1.23
CA LEU A 370 -16.82 -12.53 -1.03
C LEU A 370 -18.11 -12.45 -0.20
N LYS A 371 -18.58 -11.26 0.17
CA LYS A 371 -19.79 -11.05 0.97
C LYS A 371 -21.01 -11.71 0.30
N GLY A 372 -21.73 -12.49 1.08
CA GLY A 372 -22.94 -13.20 0.62
C GLY A 372 -22.66 -14.45 -0.22
N ARG A 373 -21.39 -14.76 -0.53
CA ARG A 373 -21.05 -15.97 -1.29
C ARG A 373 -21.12 -17.22 -0.42
N ASN A 374 -21.54 -18.31 -1.04
CA ASN A 374 -21.47 -19.64 -0.45
C ASN A 374 -20.06 -20.22 -0.60
N PHE A 375 -19.68 -21.13 0.29
CA PHE A 375 -18.40 -21.84 0.25
C PHE A 375 -18.64 -23.35 0.14
N LEU A 376 -18.97 -23.82 -1.07
CA LEU A 376 -19.41 -25.19 -1.32
C LEU A 376 -18.29 -26.09 -1.86
N THR A 377 -17.46 -25.55 -2.73
CA THR A 377 -16.29 -26.22 -3.33
C THR A 377 -15.27 -25.18 -3.79
N LEU A 378 -13.97 -25.54 -3.81
CA LEU A 378 -12.93 -24.65 -4.35
C LEU A 378 -13.02 -24.45 -5.87
N LYS A 379 -13.85 -25.20 -6.59
CA LYS A 379 -14.12 -24.92 -8.01
C LYS A 379 -14.69 -23.52 -8.22
N ASP A 380 -15.46 -23.03 -7.27
CA ASP A 380 -16.22 -21.78 -7.34
C ASP A 380 -15.35 -20.54 -7.05
N PHE A 381 -14.08 -20.73 -6.67
CA PHE A 381 -13.16 -19.67 -6.26
C PHE A 381 -11.95 -19.59 -7.18
N THR A 382 -11.50 -18.36 -7.46
CA THR A 382 -10.24 -18.14 -8.20
C THR A 382 -9.01 -18.47 -7.33
N PRO A 383 -7.83 -18.72 -7.92
CA PRO A 383 -6.60 -18.87 -7.15
C PRO A 383 -6.31 -17.71 -6.19
N GLU A 384 -6.61 -16.47 -6.62
CA GLU A 384 -6.44 -15.26 -5.83
C GLU A 384 -7.41 -15.23 -4.63
N GLU A 385 -8.67 -15.61 -4.83
CA GLU A 385 -9.67 -15.71 -3.75
C GLU A 385 -9.29 -16.79 -2.73
N ILE A 386 -8.79 -17.94 -3.19
CA ILE A 386 -8.30 -19.00 -2.31
C ILE A 386 -7.09 -18.51 -1.50
N THR A 387 -6.13 -17.86 -2.16
CA THR A 387 -4.96 -17.28 -1.51
C THR A 387 -5.36 -16.23 -0.47
N TYR A 388 -6.31 -15.35 -0.80
CA TYR A 388 -6.86 -14.38 0.13
C TYR A 388 -7.44 -15.03 1.40
N LEU A 389 -8.22 -16.11 1.26
CA LEU A 389 -8.77 -16.84 2.41
C LEU A 389 -7.69 -17.47 3.29
N ILE A 390 -6.62 -18.00 2.67
CA ILE A 390 -5.48 -18.56 3.40
C ILE A 390 -4.70 -17.45 4.14
N ASP A 391 -4.51 -16.28 3.53
CA ASP A 391 -3.83 -15.14 4.14
C ASP A 391 -4.64 -14.57 5.31
N LEU A 392 -5.95 -14.44 5.13
CA LEU A 392 -6.86 -14.00 6.19
C LEU A 392 -6.85 -14.98 7.37
N ALA A 393 -6.78 -16.30 7.10
CA ALA A 393 -6.68 -17.31 8.13
C ALA A 393 -5.37 -17.20 8.92
N ALA A 394 -4.24 -16.95 8.25
CA ALA A 394 -2.95 -16.75 8.90
C ALA A 394 -2.95 -15.51 9.81
N ASP A 395 -3.53 -14.39 9.34
CA ASP A 395 -3.70 -13.15 10.13
C ASP A 395 -4.56 -13.39 11.37
N LEU A 396 -5.71 -14.05 11.22
CA LEU A 396 -6.61 -14.38 12.33
C LEU A 396 -5.98 -15.37 13.33
N LYS A 397 -5.15 -16.31 12.85
CA LYS A 397 -4.35 -17.22 13.71
C LYS A 397 -3.36 -16.42 14.55
N GLU A 398 -2.64 -15.50 13.93
CA GLU A 398 -1.65 -14.67 14.62
C GLU A 398 -2.32 -13.75 15.65
N LYS A 399 -3.45 -13.11 15.31
CA LYS A 399 -4.23 -12.32 16.24
C LYS A 399 -4.68 -13.12 17.48
N LYS A 400 -5.18 -14.35 17.28
CA LYS A 400 -5.54 -15.24 18.39
C LYS A 400 -4.32 -15.57 19.26
N LYS A 401 -3.17 -15.89 18.69
CA LYS A 401 -1.91 -16.15 19.43
C LYS A 401 -1.46 -14.94 20.26
N LYS A 402 -1.64 -13.73 19.72
CA LYS A 402 -1.31 -12.46 20.40
C LYS A 402 -2.38 -11.98 21.38
N GLY A 403 -3.52 -12.68 21.51
CA GLY A 403 -4.63 -12.27 22.36
C GLY A 403 -5.37 -11.02 21.86
N ILE A 404 -5.26 -10.70 20.59
CA ILE A 404 -5.97 -9.58 19.96
C ILE A 404 -7.41 -10.01 19.67
N PRO A 405 -8.43 -9.32 20.23
CA PRO A 405 -9.82 -9.67 20.01
C PRO A 405 -10.24 -9.50 18.54
N VAL A 406 -11.10 -10.42 18.08
CA VAL A 406 -11.71 -10.38 16.74
C VAL A 406 -13.24 -10.51 16.82
N ASP A 407 -13.84 -10.11 17.92
CA ASP A 407 -15.24 -10.31 18.30
C ASP A 407 -16.22 -9.29 17.65
N HIS A 408 -16.01 -9.02 16.37
CA HIS A 408 -16.74 -7.98 15.63
C HIS A 408 -18.14 -8.40 15.16
N TYR A 409 -18.52 -9.68 15.32
CA TYR A 409 -19.81 -10.23 14.87
C TYR A 409 -20.78 -10.49 16.02
N ARG A 410 -20.74 -9.68 17.08
CA ARG A 410 -21.64 -9.78 18.23
C ARG A 410 -23.10 -9.67 17.80
N GLY A 411 -23.91 -10.64 18.25
CA GLY A 411 -25.32 -10.70 17.92
C GLY A 411 -25.65 -11.47 16.65
N LYS A 412 -24.66 -11.87 15.85
CA LYS A 412 -24.86 -12.81 14.73
C LYS A 412 -24.92 -14.25 15.22
N ASN A 413 -25.65 -15.09 14.50
CA ASN A 413 -25.86 -16.50 14.84
C ASN A 413 -25.67 -17.40 13.61
N VAL A 414 -25.07 -18.56 13.82
CA VAL A 414 -24.87 -19.55 12.76
C VAL A 414 -25.50 -20.89 13.11
N ALA A 415 -26.14 -21.54 12.14
CA ALA A 415 -26.67 -22.90 12.26
C ALA A 415 -25.58 -23.90 11.81
N LEU A 416 -25.41 -24.96 12.59
CA LEU A 416 -24.48 -26.06 12.32
C LEU A 416 -25.26 -27.35 12.12
N ILE A 417 -25.45 -27.76 10.85
CA ILE A 417 -26.22 -28.93 10.47
C ILE A 417 -25.28 -30.12 10.25
N PHE A 418 -25.43 -31.17 11.05
CA PHE A 418 -24.56 -32.34 11.00
C PHE A 418 -25.37 -33.62 10.77
N GLU A 419 -25.47 -34.09 9.54
CA GLU A 419 -25.98 -35.43 9.23
C GLU A 419 -24.92 -36.52 9.45
N LYS A 420 -23.64 -36.17 9.31
CA LYS A 420 -22.48 -36.99 9.69
C LYS A 420 -21.81 -36.38 10.94
N THR A 421 -21.62 -37.17 11.98
CA THR A 421 -20.97 -36.73 13.21
C THR A 421 -19.53 -36.31 12.96
N SER A 422 -19.02 -35.31 13.69
CA SER A 422 -17.63 -34.88 13.66
C SER A 422 -17.28 -34.10 14.90
N THR A 423 -16.22 -34.48 15.58
CA THR A 423 -15.65 -33.71 16.69
C THR A 423 -14.94 -32.47 16.17
N ARG A 424 -14.02 -32.62 15.23
CA ARG A 424 -13.14 -31.53 14.73
C ARG A 424 -13.90 -30.45 14.00
N THR A 425 -14.74 -30.81 13.01
CA THR A 425 -15.51 -29.82 12.25
C THR A 425 -16.43 -29.03 13.14
N ARG A 426 -17.14 -29.71 14.06
CA ARG A 426 -18.02 -29.06 15.02
C ARG A 426 -17.26 -28.09 15.91
N CYS A 427 -16.19 -28.55 16.60
CA CYS A 427 -15.40 -27.69 17.46
C CYS A 427 -14.77 -26.52 16.70
N ALA A 428 -14.30 -26.75 15.46
CA ALA A 428 -13.69 -25.70 14.65
C ALA A 428 -14.70 -24.59 14.30
N PHE A 429 -15.93 -24.93 13.90
CA PHE A 429 -16.99 -23.95 13.62
C PHE A 429 -17.46 -23.25 14.92
N GLU A 430 -17.73 -23.99 16.00
CA GLU A 430 -18.16 -23.41 17.26
C GLU A 430 -17.11 -22.43 17.82
N VAL A 431 -15.85 -22.85 17.92
CA VAL A 431 -14.78 -21.99 18.44
C VAL A 431 -14.52 -20.80 17.50
N ALA A 432 -14.54 -21.00 16.20
CA ALA A 432 -14.38 -19.90 15.23
C ALA A 432 -15.49 -18.85 15.41
N ALA A 433 -16.75 -19.28 15.54
CA ALA A 433 -17.88 -18.39 15.75
C ALA A 433 -17.77 -17.65 17.11
N HIS A 434 -17.46 -18.36 18.20
CA HIS A 434 -17.32 -17.78 19.52
C HIS A 434 -16.17 -16.76 19.59
N ASP A 435 -15.02 -17.03 18.99
CA ASP A 435 -13.90 -16.08 18.91
C ASP A 435 -14.33 -14.75 18.25
N MET A 436 -15.27 -14.82 17.31
CA MET A 436 -15.80 -13.66 16.60
C MET A 436 -17.03 -13.01 17.28
N GLY A 437 -17.48 -13.54 18.42
CA GLY A 437 -18.62 -13.02 19.16
C GLY A 437 -19.99 -13.51 18.67
N MET A 438 -20.02 -14.54 17.80
CA MET A 438 -21.26 -15.12 17.28
C MET A 438 -21.82 -16.23 18.16
N GLY A 439 -23.15 -16.41 18.14
CA GLY A 439 -23.82 -17.57 18.68
C GLY A 439 -23.85 -18.76 17.69
N THR A 440 -23.93 -19.99 18.22
CA THR A 440 -24.05 -21.20 17.42
C THR A 440 -25.24 -22.04 17.84
N THR A 441 -25.90 -22.68 16.90
CA THR A 441 -26.94 -23.68 17.16
C THR A 441 -26.61 -24.96 16.41
N TYR A 442 -26.37 -26.03 17.16
CA TYR A 442 -26.07 -27.34 16.62
C TYR A 442 -27.36 -28.11 16.32
N LEU A 443 -27.49 -28.62 15.12
CA LEU A 443 -28.63 -29.39 14.63
C LEU A 443 -28.16 -30.79 14.15
N ASP A 444 -28.46 -31.81 14.94
CA ASP A 444 -28.18 -33.21 14.58
C ASP A 444 -29.40 -33.91 13.99
N PRO A 445 -29.24 -35.08 13.34
CA PRO A 445 -30.36 -35.82 12.72
C PRO A 445 -31.40 -36.29 13.71
N SER A 446 -31.03 -36.46 14.99
CA SER A 446 -31.97 -36.97 16.02
C SER A 446 -32.89 -35.86 16.52
N GLY A 447 -32.34 -34.63 16.60
CA GLY A 447 -33.05 -33.46 17.08
C GLY A 447 -33.75 -32.63 16.02
N SER A 448 -33.61 -32.96 14.71
CA SER A 448 -34.14 -32.14 13.61
C SER A 448 -35.15 -32.92 12.74
N GLN A 449 -35.98 -32.16 12.01
CA GLN A 449 -36.94 -32.70 11.05
C GLN A 449 -36.43 -32.68 9.61
N ILE A 450 -35.20 -32.21 9.40
CA ILE A 450 -34.53 -32.03 8.10
C ILE A 450 -34.52 -33.34 7.33
N GLY A 451 -35.03 -33.32 6.11
CA GLY A 451 -35.11 -34.48 5.24
C GLY A 451 -36.09 -35.58 5.69
N LYS A 452 -36.85 -35.37 6.80
CA LYS A 452 -37.84 -36.34 7.32
C LYS A 452 -39.27 -35.85 7.11
N LYS A 453 -39.65 -34.78 7.82
CA LYS A 453 -40.98 -34.16 7.72
C LYS A 453 -40.93 -32.81 7.03
N GLU A 454 -39.74 -32.23 6.88
CA GLU A 454 -39.50 -30.96 6.24
C GLU A 454 -38.50 -31.15 5.10
N SER A 455 -38.76 -30.52 3.96
CA SER A 455 -37.85 -30.56 2.81
C SER A 455 -36.60 -29.75 3.09
N ILE A 456 -35.48 -30.03 2.41
CA ILE A 456 -34.26 -29.26 2.48
C ILE A 456 -34.51 -27.79 2.11
N GLU A 457 -35.34 -27.56 1.09
CA GLU A 457 -35.70 -26.21 0.61
C GLU A 457 -36.46 -25.39 1.66
N ASP A 458 -37.41 -26.00 2.37
CA ASP A 458 -38.18 -25.32 3.42
C ASP A 458 -37.34 -25.08 4.65
N THR A 459 -36.53 -26.06 5.04
CA THR A 459 -35.52 -25.89 6.10
C THR A 459 -34.56 -24.74 5.81
N ALA A 460 -34.06 -24.67 4.56
CA ALA A 460 -33.16 -23.58 4.15
C ALA A 460 -33.82 -22.19 4.29
N ARG A 461 -35.08 -22.07 3.82
CA ARG A 461 -35.84 -20.80 3.94
C ARG A 461 -36.13 -20.40 5.38
N VAL A 462 -36.39 -21.37 6.25
CA VAL A 462 -36.59 -21.11 7.69
C VAL A 462 -35.28 -20.68 8.36
N LEU A 463 -34.23 -21.46 8.22
CA LEU A 463 -32.95 -21.19 8.85
C LEU A 463 -32.30 -19.88 8.33
N GLY A 464 -32.42 -19.59 7.03
CA GLY A 464 -31.91 -18.35 6.45
C GLY A 464 -32.61 -17.07 6.94
N ARG A 465 -33.77 -17.19 7.62
CA ARG A 465 -34.45 -16.07 8.28
C ARG A 465 -34.10 -15.95 9.76
N MET A 466 -33.50 -16.98 10.35
CA MET A 466 -33.13 -17.03 11.76
C MET A 466 -31.63 -16.82 11.98
N PHE A 467 -30.81 -17.26 11.02
CA PHE A 467 -29.35 -17.28 11.13
C PHE A 467 -28.70 -16.40 10.07
N ASP A 468 -27.51 -15.95 10.35
CA ASP A 468 -26.69 -15.13 9.42
C ASP A 468 -25.83 -15.99 8.50
N GLY A 469 -25.65 -17.27 8.81
CA GLY A 469 -24.95 -18.25 8.01
C GLY A 469 -25.27 -19.68 8.43
N ILE A 470 -25.06 -20.64 7.54
CA ILE A 470 -25.39 -22.06 7.75
C ILE A 470 -24.19 -22.92 7.36
N GLU A 471 -23.73 -23.77 8.25
CA GLU A 471 -22.81 -24.87 7.97
C GLU A 471 -23.61 -26.14 7.73
N TYR A 472 -23.17 -26.92 6.76
CA TYR A 472 -23.68 -28.25 6.49
C TYR A 472 -22.57 -29.28 6.38
N ARG A 473 -22.71 -30.38 7.14
CA ARG A 473 -21.86 -31.56 7.04
C ARG A 473 -22.75 -32.82 6.87
N GLY A 474 -22.64 -33.46 5.73
CA GLY A 474 -23.56 -34.58 5.43
C GLY A 474 -23.08 -35.50 4.30
N TYR A 475 -24.02 -35.93 3.48
CA TYR A 475 -23.79 -36.95 2.46
C TYR A 475 -23.66 -36.33 1.07
N GLY A 476 -24.75 -36.02 0.38
CA GLY A 476 -24.75 -35.59 -1.00
C GLY A 476 -24.40 -34.10 -1.17
N GLN A 477 -23.67 -33.78 -2.22
CA GLN A 477 -23.36 -32.41 -2.58
C GLN A 477 -24.62 -31.61 -2.95
N GLU A 478 -25.60 -32.26 -3.57
CA GLU A 478 -26.90 -31.66 -3.91
C GLU A 478 -27.64 -31.07 -2.72
N ILE A 479 -27.50 -31.67 -1.53
CA ILE A 479 -28.15 -31.17 -0.31
C ILE A 479 -27.59 -29.78 0.09
N VAL A 480 -26.28 -29.64 0.10
CA VAL A 480 -25.66 -28.36 0.46
C VAL A 480 -25.86 -27.30 -0.63
N GLU A 481 -26.00 -27.72 -1.89
CA GLU A 481 -26.33 -26.84 -3.02
C GLU A 481 -27.76 -26.31 -2.93
N ASP A 482 -28.74 -27.20 -2.56
CA ASP A 482 -30.11 -26.78 -2.32
C ASP A 482 -30.21 -25.85 -1.09
N LEU A 483 -29.51 -26.16 0.01
CA LEU A 483 -29.43 -25.25 1.14
C LEU A 483 -28.91 -23.86 0.68
N ALA A 484 -27.84 -23.81 -0.07
CA ALA A 484 -27.24 -22.59 -0.58
C ALA A 484 -28.18 -21.79 -1.50
N LYS A 485 -28.97 -22.49 -2.31
CA LYS A 485 -29.93 -21.90 -3.26
C LYS A 485 -31.10 -21.20 -2.57
N TYR A 486 -31.56 -21.73 -1.45
CA TYR A 486 -32.83 -21.29 -0.84
C TYR A 486 -32.63 -20.53 0.50
N ALA A 487 -31.48 -20.59 1.13
CA ALA A 487 -31.25 -19.96 2.44
C ALA A 487 -31.24 -18.43 2.40
N GLY A 488 -30.70 -17.81 1.34
CA GLY A 488 -30.52 -16.36 1.26
C GLY A 488 -29.43 -15.78 2.18
N VAL A 489 -28.69 -16.65 2.85
CA VAL A 489 -27.49 -16.34 3.66
C VAL A 489 -26.34 -17.24 3.23
N PRO A 490 -25.08 -16.92 3.52
CA PRO A 490 -23.94 -17.78 3.19
C PRO A 490 -24.10 -19.20 3.74
N VAL A 491 -23.84 -20.19 2.89
CA VAL A 491 -23.81 -21.61 3.26
C VAL A 491 -22.37 -22.13 3.09
N TRP A 492 -21.89 -22.85 4.09
CA TRP A 492 -20.52 -23.39 4.14
C TRP A 492 -20.54 -24.92 4.17
N ASN A 493 -19.84 -25.54 3.23
CA ASN A 493 -19.70 -26.99 3.17
C ASN A 493 -18.65 -27.49 4.16
N GLY A 494 -19.06 -28.03 5.28
CA GLY A 494 -18.20 -28.67 6.28
C GLY A 494 -17.65 -30.02 5.82
N LEU A 495 -18.40 -30.78 5.01
CA LEU A 495 -18.03 -31.98 4.26
C LEU A 495 -19.26 -32.55 3.54
N THR A 496 -19.06 -32.98 2.31
CA THR A 496 -19.97 -33.92 1.57
C THR A 496 -19.17 -35.15 1.13
N ASN A 497 -19.82 -36.09 0.45
CA ASN A 497 -19.13 -37.25 -0.15
C ASN A 497 -18.17 -36.79 -1.25
N GLU A 498 -18.49 -35.74 -1.96
CA GLU A 498 -17.77 -35.23 -3.13
C GLU A 498 -16.69 -34.24 -2.80
N TYR A 499 -16.89 -33.35 -1.78
CA TYR A 499 -15.98 -32.25 -1.47
C TYR A 499 -15.81 -31.95 0.03
N HIS A 500 -14.62 -31.46 0.38
CA HIS A 500 -14.28 -31.00 1.74
C HIS A 500 -13.48 -29.69 1.69
N PRO A 501 -14.07 -28.57 1.23
CA PRO A 501 -13.33 -27.35 0.94
C PRO A 501 -12.70 -26.71 2.18
N THR A 502 -13.33 -26.82 3.36
CA THR A 502 -12.77 -26.28 4.61
C THR A 502 -11.51 -26.98 5.07
N GLN A 503 -11.35 -28.29 4.75
CA GLN A 503 -10.11 -29.03 4.97
C GLN A 503 -9.00 -28.52 4.08
N MET A 504 -9.30 -28.27 2.80
CA MET A 504 -8.29 -27.84 1.82
C MET A 504 -7.63 -26.54 2.19
N LEU A 505 -8.37 -25.56 2.72
CA LEU A 505 -7.76 -24.31 3.19
C LEU A 505 -6.79 -24.54 4.35
N ALA A 506 -7.13 -25.48 5.26
CA ALA A 506 -6.27 -25.84 6.38
C ALA A 506 -5.01 -26.56 5.92
N ASP A 507 -5.14 -27.48 4.97
CA ASP A 507 -4.00 -28.19 4.37
C ASP A 507 -3.05 -27.19 3.69
N MET A 508 -3.58 -26.31 2.86
CA MET A 508 -2.78 -25.30 2.15
C MET A 508 -2.12 -24.32 3.12
N LEU A 509 -2.81 -23.89 4.19
CA LEU A 509 -2.21 -23.06 5.24
C LEU A 509 -1.06 -23.79 5.93
N THR A 510 -1.24 -25.06 6.30
CA THR A 510 -0.22 -25.88 6.97
C THR A 510 1.00 -26.09 6.09
N ILE A 511 0.79 -26.42 4.81
CA ILE A 511 1.87 -26.58 3.83
C ILE A 511 2.64 -25.26 3.69
N ARG A 512 1.93 -24.14 3.57
CA ARG A 512 2.56 -22.81 3.44
C ARG A 512 3.32 -22.39 4.71
N GLU A 513 2.81 -22.69 5.88
CA GLU A 513 3.51 -22.41 7.15
C GLU A 513 4.84 -23.18 7.24
N HIS A 514 4.92 -24.35 6.62
CA HIS A 514 6.12 -25.19 6.64
C HIS A 514 7.12 -24.83 5.53
N PHE A 515 6.66 -24.62 4.29
CA PHE A 515 7.50 -24.41 3.11
C PHE A 515 7.64 -22.95 2.66
N GLY A 516 6.80 -22.04 3.16
CA GLY A 516 6.75 -20.63 2.75
C GLY A 516 5.86 -20.39 1.52
N GLU A 517 6.01 -21.20 0.47
CA GLU A 517 5.24 -21.11 -0.78
C GLU A 517 4.54 -22.42 -1.09
N LEU A 518 3.47 -22.35 -1.91
CA LEU A 518 2.73 -23.52 -2.39
C LEU A 518 3.17 -23.95 -3.80
N LYS A 519 3.43 -22.97 -4.66
CA LYS A 519 3.71 -23.21 -6.07
C LYS A 519 4.98 -24.06 -6.26
N GLY A 520 4.84 -25.10 -7.11
CA GLY A 520 5.96 -26.00 -7.45
C GLY A 520 6.20 -27.13 -6.46
N LEU A 521 5.48 -27.18 -5.33
CA LEU A 521 5.53 -28.32 -4.41
C LEU A 521 4.80 -29.53 -5.00
N LYS A 522 5.25 -30.73 -4.65
CA LYS A 522 4.66 -31.99 -5.09
C LYS A 522 3.95 -32.68 -3.93
N LEU A 523 2.62 -32.84 -4.05
CA LEU A 523 1.80 -33.57 -3.11
C LEU A 523 1.41 -34.92 -3.69
N VAL A 524 1.69 -36.01 -2.95
CA VAL A 524 1.31 -37.38 -3.28
C VAL A 524 0.21 -37.82 -2.32
N TYR A 525 -1.00 -38.03 -2.85
CA TYR A 525 -2.12 -38.60 -2.14
C TYR A 525 -2.13 -40.12 -2.31
N MET A 526 -2.11 -40.87 -1.22
CA MET A 526 -2.05 -42.33 -1.18
C MET A 526 -3.34 -42.88 -0.55
N GLY A 527 -4.15 -43.62 -1.31
CA GLY A 527 -5.41 -44.17 -0.86
C GLY A 527 -6.54 -44.04 -1.87
N ASP A 528 -7.80 -44.07 -1.42
CA ASP A 528 -8.97 -43.94 -2.30
C ASP A 528 -9.20 -42.48 -2.73
N ALA A 529 -8.85 -42.15 -3.96
CA ALA A 529 -8.91 -40.79 -4.48
C ALA A 529 -10.27 -40.41 -5.12
N ARG A 530 -11.29 -41.26 -5.07
CA ARG A 530 -12.59 -41.02 -5.73
C ARG A 530 -13.52 -40.05 -4.97
N TYR A 531 -13.27 -39.85 -3.68
CA TYR A 531 -14.16 -39.12 -2.78
C TYR A 531 -13.60 -37.73 -2.41
N ASN A 532 -14.21 -37.11 -1.40
CA ASN A 532 -14.02 -35.71 -1.06
C ASN A 532 -12.57 -35.27 -0.90
N MET A 533 -11.70 -36.09 -0.27
CA MET A 533 -10.29 -35.71 -0.04
C MET A 533 -9.49 -35.71 -1.36
N GLY A 534 -9.55 -36.82 -2.12
CA GLY A 534 -8.85 -36.90 -3.41
C GLY A 534 -9.32 -35.83 -4.40
N ASN A 535 -10.64 -35.64 -4.50
CA ASN A 535 -11.25 -34.62 -5.36
C ASN A 535 -10.82 -33.20 -4.95
N SER A 536 -10.94 -32.87 -3.68
CA SER A 536 -10.67 -31.51 -3.19
C SER A 536 -9.20 -31.13 -3.22
N LEU A 537 -8.29 -32.08 -2.86
CA LEU A 537 -6.84 -31.89 -2.96
C LEU A 537 -6.42 -31.66 -4.42
N MET A 538 -6.96 -32.46 -5.36
CA MET A 538 -6.68 -32.28 -6.78
C MET A 538 -7.08 -30.88 -7.27
N ILE A 539 -8.27 -30.38 -6.87
CA ILE A 539 -8.74 -29.05 -7.21
C ILE A 539 -7.80 -27.98 -6.60
N ALA A 540 -7.51 -28.07 -5.30
CA ALA A 540 -6.69 -27.10 -4.61
C ALA A 540 -5.28 -27.01 -5.21
N CYS A 541 -4.61 -28.16 -5.37
CA CYS A 541 -3.25 -28.23 -5.95
C CYS A 541 -3.23 -27.67 -7.38
N SER A 542 -4.19 -28.09 -8.23
CA SER A 542 -4.23 -27.67 -9.63
C SER A 542 -4.45 -26.15 -9.78
N LYS A 543 -5.22 -25.52 -8.89
CA LYS A 543 -5.43 -24.06 -8.90
C LYS A 543 -4.24 -23.28 -8.32
N LEU A 544 -3.56 -23.82 -7.32
CA LEU A 544 -2.49 -23.13 -6.60
C LEU A 544 -1.07 -23.43 -7.13
N GLY A 545 -0.99 -24.14 -8.25
CA GLY A 545 0.30 -24.41 -8.92
C GLY A 545 1.15 -25.51 -8.26
N MET A 546 0.52 -26.39 -7.48
CA MET A 546 1.16 -27.57 -6.88
C MET A 546 0.94 -28.79 -7.76
N ASP A 547 1.98 -29.65 -7.89
CA ASP A 547 1.83 -30.94 -8.54
C ASP A 547 1.02 -31.89 -7.66
N PHE A 548 -0.05 -32.47 -8.19
CA PHE A 548 -0.89 -33.46 -7.52
C PHE A 548 -0.70 -34.84 -8.11
N VAL A 549 -0.47 -35.82 -7.25
CA VAL A 549 -0.35 -37.23 -7.64
C VAL A 549 -1.38 -38.06 -6.87
N ALA A 550 -2.30 -38.71 -7.56
CA ALA A 550 -3.13 -39.77 -6.99
C ALA A 550 -2.39 -41.10 -7.16
N CYS A 551 -1.84 -41.63 -6.07
CA CYS A 551 -1.11 -42.88 -6.03
C CYS A 551 -1.99 -43.97 -5.41
N THR A 552 -2.64 -44.77 -6.26
CA THR A 552 -3.59 -45.81 -5.86
C THR A 552 -3.86 -46.76 -7.03
N THR A 553 -4.71 -47.77 -6.83
CA THR A 553 -5.14 -48.64 -7.94
C THR A 553 -6.04 -47.87 -8.90
N LYS A 554 -6.10 -48.28 -10.16
CA LYS A 554 -6.98 -47.65 -11.19
C LYS A 554 -8.41 -47.57 -10.80
N GLU A 555 -8.92 -48.55 -10.02
CA GLU A 555 -10.30 -48.55 -9.54
C GLU A 555 -10.61 -47.37 -8.60
N TYR A 556 -9.60 -46.82 -7.94
CA TYR A 556 -9.74 -45.74 -6.96
C TYR A 556 -9.22 -44.38 -7.47
N PHE A 557 -9.00 -44.24 -8.79
CA PHE A 557 -8.69 -42.96 -9.39
C PHE A 557 -9.89 -42.01 -9.34
N PRO A 558 -9.67 -40.69 -9.26
CA PRO A 558 -10.73 -39.68 -9.35
C PRO A 558 -11.53 -39.80 -10.65
N ASN A 559 -12.76 -39.27 -10.63
CA ASN A 559 -13.62 -39.22 -11.82
C ASN A 559 -12.91 -38.50 -12.99
N GLU A 560 -13.01 -39.08 -14.21
CA GLU A 560 -12.31 -38.59 -15.40
C GLU A 560 -12.73 -37.17 -15.79
N GLU A 561 -13.98 -36.77 -15.62
CA GLU A 561 -14.48 -35.44 -15.91
C GLU A 561 -13.84 -34.39 -14.97
N LEU A 562 -13.75 -34.73 -13.68
CA LEU A 562 -13.08 -33.88 -12.69
C LEU A 562 -11.57 -33.77 -12.98
N VAL A 563 -10.91 -34.87 -13.35
CA VAL A 563 -9.50 -34.88 -13.76
C VAL A 563 -9.28 -33.96 -14.97
N ALA A 564 -10.16 -34.02 -15.98
CA ALA A 564 -10.08 -33.15 -17.15
C ALA A 564 -10.25 -31.67 -16.77
N THR A 565 -11.19 -31.35 -15.90
CA THR A 565 -11.41 -30.00 -15.36
C THR A 565 -10.16 -29.49 -14.63
N CYS A 566 -9.61 -30.29 -13.72
CA CYS A 566 -8.41 -29.93 -12.96
C CYS A 566 -7.16 -29.81 -13.84
N ARG A 567 -7.04 -30.58 -14.90
CA ARG A 567 -5.96 -30.39 -15.90
C ARG A 567 -6.09 -29.05 -16.62
N GLY A 568 -7.30 -28.52 -16.79
CA GLY A 568 -7.52 -27.14 -17.26
C GLY A 568 -6.90 -26.11 -16.30
N TYR A 569 -7.24 -26.21 -15.02
CA TYR A 569 -6.65 -25.34 -13.98
C TYR A 569 -5.12 -25.48 -13.90
N ALA A 570 -4.62 -26.70 -13.96
CA ALA A 570 -3.19 -27.00 -13.90
C ALA A 570 -2.41 -26.38 -15.08
N LYS A 571 -3.01 -26.33 -16.27
CA LYS A 571 -2.41 -25.67 -17.43
C LYS A 571 -2.23 -24.16 -17.20
N GLU A 572 -3.15 -23.52 -16.50
CA GLU A 572 -3.09 -22.08 -16.19
C GLU A 572 -2.09 -21.79 -15.05
N SER A 573 -2.09 -22.60 -14.01
CA SER A 573 -1.24 -22.41 -12.82
C SER A 573 0.20 -22.91 -12.98
N GLY A 574 0.44 -23.81 -13.95
CA GLY A 574 1.72 -24.49 -14.16
C GLY A 574 1.86 -25.81 -13.39
N ALA A 575 0.80 -26.30 -12.73
CA ALA A 575 0.78 -27.57 -12.01
C ALA A 575 0.71 -28.78 -12.96
N ARG A 576 0.98 -29.98 -12.40
CA ARG A 576 0.81 -31.26 -13.09
C ARG A 576 -0.10 -32.19 -12.29
N ILE A 577 -0.93 -32.98 -12.98
CA ILE A 577 -1.79 -34.00 -12.38
C ILE A 577 -1.37 -35.37 -12.91
N THR A 578 -0.97 -36.25 -12.01
CA THR A 578 -0.53 -37.62 -12.31
C THR A 578 -1.41 -38.63 -11.59
N LEU A 579 -1.84 -39.67 -12.29
CA LEU A 579 -2.56 -40.80 -11.75
C LEU A 579 -1.68 -42.05 -11.97
N THR A 580 -1.35 -42.78 -10.91
CA THR A 580 -0.40 -43.90 -11.00
C THR A 580 -0.58 -44.94 -9.91
N GLU A 581 -0.11 -46.13 -10.18
CA GLU A 581 -0.02 -47.27 -9.22
C GLU A 581 1.42 -47.44 -8.64
N ASP A 582 2.42 -46.69 -9.15
CA ASP A 582 3.83 -46.83 -8.77
C ASP A 582 4.19 -45.92 -7.59
N VAL A 583 4.11 -46.48 -6.38
CA VAL A 583 4.44 -45.78 -5.13
C VAL A 583 5.88 -45.28 -5.13
N LYS A 584 6.84 -46.12 -5.57
CA LYS A 584 8.27 -45.81 -5.45
C LYS A 584 8.69 -44.69 -6.38
N GLU A 585 8.18 -44.66 -7.59
CA GLU A 585 8.48 -43.61 -8.55
C GLU A 585 7.93 -42.24 -8.07
N VAL A 586 6.67 -42.18 -7.62
CA VAL A 586 6.04 -40.91 -7.35
C VAL A 586 6.32 -40.32 -5.98
N THR A 587 6.63 -41.14 -4.97
CA THR A 587 7.03 -40.63 -3.66
C THR A 587 8.45 -40.09 -3.66
N LYS A 588 9.26 -40.48 -4.67
CA LYS A 588 10.60 -39.92 -4.84
C LYS A 588 10.54 -38.40 -5.01
N ASP A 589 11.35 -37.71 -4.22
CA ASP A 589 11.47 -36.25 -4.24
C ASP A 589 10.15 -35.50 -4.04
N SER A 590 9.16 -36.13 -3.39
CA SER A 590 7.90 -35.44 -3.02
C SER A 590 8.10 -34.55 -1.78
N ASP A 591 7.30 -33.49 -1.70
CA ASP A 591 7.31 -32.53 -0.58
C ASP A 591 6.27 -32.92 0.47
N ILE A 592 5.12 -33.43 0.04
CA ILE A 592 4.00 -33.78 0.91
C ILE A 592 3.51 -35.19 0.58
N ILE A 593 3.40 -36.03 1.60
CA ILE A 593 2.69 -37.31 1.54
C ILE A 593 1.39 -37.12 2.31
N TYR A 594 0.27 -37.39 1.65
CA TYR A 594 -1.06 -37.28 2.21
C TYR A 594 -1.81 -38.60 2.12
N THR A 595 -2.57 -38.97 3.15
CA THR A 595 -3.48 -40.13 3.10
C THR A 595 -4.77 -39.85 3.88
N ASP A 596 -5.76 -40.70 3.71
CA ASP A 596 -7.02 -40.69 4.43
C ASP A 596 -7.44 -42.13 4.72
N VAL A 597 -8.44 -42.30 5.59
CA VAL A 597 -9.00 -43.63 5.94
C VAL A 597 -9.43 -44.40 4.70
N TRP A 598 -9.12 -45.68 4.68
CA TRP A 598 -9.48 -46.55 3.54
C TRP A 598 -10.95 -46.85 3.43
N VAL A 599 -11.68 -46.75 4.54
CA VAL A 599 -13.12 -46.96 4.59
C VAL A 599 -13.80 -45.76 5.25
N SER A 600 -14.67 -45.09 4.52
CA SER A 600 -15.33 -43.88 5.00
C SER A 600 -16.53 -44.22 5.93
N MET A 601 -16.89 -43.23 6.78
CA MET A 601 -18.06 -43.36 7.63
C MET A 601 -19.35 -43.59 6.79
N GLY A 602 -20.06 -44.67 7.12
CA GLY A 602 -21.31 -45.05 6.44
C GLY A 602 -21.14 -46.05 5.32
N GLU A 603 -19.92 -46.51 5.02
CA GLU A 603 -19.71 -47.63 4.10
C GLU A 603 -20.01 -48.97 4.83
N PRO A 604 -20.53 -50.00 4.10
CA PRO A 604 -20.85 -51.30 4.68
C PRO A 604 -19.61 -52.07 5.14
N ASP A 605 -19.76 -52.90 6.17
CA ASP A 605 -18.66 -53.71 6.72
C ASP A 605 -17.99 -54.63 5.72
N GLU A 606 -18.72 -55.06 4.68
CA GLU A 606 -18.24 -55.96 3.64
C GLU A 606 -17.13 -55.39 2.78
N VAL A 607 -17.00 -54.06 2.73
CA VAL A 607 -15.97 -53.41 1.91
C VAL A 607 -14.55 -53.43 2.57
N TRP A 608 -14.45 -53.66 3.90
CA TRP A 608 -13.21 -53.58 4.63
C TRP A 608 -12.16 -54.58 4.10
N GLU A 609 -12.51 -55.86 3.94
CA GLU A 609 -11.57 -56.85 3.48
C GLU A 609 -10.98 -56.51 2.09
N LYS A 610 -11.85 -56.11 1.17
CA LYS A 610 -11.44 -55.66 -0.18
C LYS A 610 -10.52 -54.46 -0.10
N ARG A 611 -10.90 -53.42 0.65
CA ARG A 611 -10.08 -52.21 0.79
C ARG A 611 -8.74 -52.44 1.44
N ILE A 612 -8.69 -53.25 2.52
CA ILE A 612 -7.42 -53.59 3.17
C ILE A 612 -6.49 -54.28 2.18
N LYS A 613 -7.01 -55.25 1.42
CA LYS A 613 -6.22 -55.97 0.44
C LYS A 613 -5.69 -55.08 -0.69
N GLU A 614 -6.52 -54.24 -1.24
CA GLU A 614 -6.20 -53.43 -2.42
C GLU A 614 -5.35 -52.20 -2.07
N LEU A 615 -5.57 -51.60 -0.89
CA LEU A 615 -4.91 -50.38 -0.48
C LEU A 615 -3.63 -50.62 0.38
N SER A 616 -3.42 -51.82 0.91
CA SER A 616 -2.18 -52.16 1.67
C SER A 616 -0.86 -51.76 0.98
N PRO A 617 -0.74 -51.88 -0.37
CA PRO A 617 0.47 -51.42 -1.06
C PRO A 617 0.69 -49.90 -1.00
N TYR A 618 -0.36 -49.15 -0.71
CA TYR A 618 -0.38 -47.66 -0.66
C TYR A 618 -0.38 -47.14 0.77
N LYS A 619 -0.05 -47.98 1.77
CA LYS A 619 0.14 -47.55 3.16
C LYS A 619 1.35 -46.62 3.29
N VAL A 620 1.18 -45.54 4.02
CA VAL A 620 2.28 -44.63 4.33
C VAL A 620 3.13 -45.23 5.46
N THR A 621 4.33 -45.65 5.09
CA THR A 621 5.31 -46.26 5.99
C THR A 621 6.56 -45.38 6.10
N LYS A 622 7.46 -45.72 6.99
CA LYS A 622 8.78 -45.09 7.12
C LYS A 622 9.58 -45.12 5.82
N GLU A 623 9.51 -46.25 5.07
CA GLU A 623 10.18 -46.39 3.78
C GLU A 623 9.61 -45.44 2.73
N VAL A 624 8.29 -45.22 2.73
CA VAL A 624 7.62 -44.23 1.86
C VAL A 624 8.12 -42.83 2.20
N MET A 625 8.15 -42.46 3.49
CA MET A 625 8.66 -41.16 3.92
C MET A 625 10.16 -40.99 3.64
N ALA A 626 10.95 -42.03 3.79
CA ALA A 626 12.38 -41.99 3.48
C ALA A 626 12.69 -41.84 1.98
N ASN A 627 11.76 -42.21 1.10
CA ASN A 627 11.87 -42.00 -0.35
C ASN A 627 11.50 -40.57 -0.79
N ALA A 628 10.75 -39.85 0.02
CA ALA A 628 10.45 -38.45 -0.18
C ALA A 628 11.64 -37.54 0.16
N LYS A 629 11.51 -36.24 0.00
CA LYS A 629 12.56 -35.31 0.45
C LYS A 629 12.74 -35.38 1.96
N GLU A 630 13.95 -35.10 2.45
CA GLU A 630 14.21 -35.03 3.89
C GLU A 630 13.30 -34.00 4.61
N SER A 631 12.95 -32.91 3.93
CA SER A 631 12.05 -31.89 4.40
C SER A 631 10.58 -32.25 4.23
N ALA A 632 10.23 -33.39 3.69
CA ALA A 632 8.85 -33.78 3.42
C ALA A 632 8.02 -33.90 4.70
N ILE A 633 6.75 -33.47 4.60
CA ILE A 633 5.78 -33.58 5.69
C ILE A 633 4.70 -34.63 5.37
N PHE A 634 4.16 -35.20 6.44
CA PHE A 634 3.01 -36.10 6.41
C PHE A 634 1.76 -35.36 6.88
N LEU A 635 0.66 -35.46 6.12
CA LEU A 635 -0.65 -34.88 6.40
C LEU A 635 -1.77 -35.95 6.37
N HIS A 636 -2.81 -35.71 7.18
CA HIS A 636 -3.98 -36.56 7.29
C HIS A 636 -5.14 -35.80 7.91
N CYS A 637 -6.30 -35.76 7.28
CA CYS A 637 -7.47 -35.03 7.76
C CYS A 637 -8.07 -35.51 9.10
N LEU A 638 -7.61 -36.65 9.61
CA LEU A 638 -8.08 -37.32 10.81
C LEU A 638 -9.59 -37.69 10.80
N PRO A 639 -10.03 -38.80 11.44
CA PRO A 639 -9.24 -39.69 12.29
C PRO A 639 -8.34 -40.61 11.47
N ALA A 640 -7.24 -41.12 12.05
CA ALA A 640 -6.34 -42.08 11.43
C ALA A 640 -6.37 -43.43 12.15
N PHE A 641 -6.19 -44.53 11.38
CA PHE A 641 -6.07 -45.88 11.92
C PHE A 641 -4.59 -46.29 11.96
N HIS A 642 -3.84 -45.72 12.88
CA HIS A 642 -2.42 -45.93 13.05
C HIS A 642 -2.04 -46.87 14.25
N ASP A 643 -3.02 -47.09 15.17
CA ASP A 643 -2.82 -47.92 16.37
C ASP A 643 -4.07 -48.72 16.80
N LEU A 644 -3.97 -49.41 17.90
CA LEU A 644 -5.05 -50.25 18.45
C LEU A 644 -5.82 -49.60 19.61
N LYS A 645 -5.59 -48.31 19.89
CA LYS A 645 -6.21 -47.61 21.04
C LYS A 645 -7.69 -47.29 20.82
N THR A 646 -8.18 -47.37 19.57
CA THR A 646 -9.57 -47.13 19.25
C THR A 646 -10.38 -48.41 19.23
N LYS A 647 -11.70 -48.36 19.53
CA LYS A 647 -12.58 -49.53 19.45
C LYS A 647 -12.61 -50.16 18.07
N ILE A 648 -12.61 -49.34 17.01
CA ILE A 648 -12.60 -49.82 15.62
C ILE A 648 -11.23 -50.43 15.28
N GLY A 649 -10.11 -49.83 15.64
CA GLY A 649 -8.80 -50.38 15.43
C GLY A 649 -8.62 -51.75 16.10
N ALA A 650 -9.09 -51.89 17.35
CA ALA A 650 -9.07 -53.18 18.05
C ALA A 650 -9.94 -54.26 17.35
N ALA A 651 -11.16 -53.87 16.93
CA ALA A 651 -12.09 -54.77 16.22
C ALA A 651 -11.52 -55.22 14.86
N MET A 652 -10.89 -54.30 14.12
CA MET A 652 -10.23 -54.63 12.84
C MET A 652 -9.02 -55.51 13.01
N TYR A 653 -8.26 -55.36 14.11
CA TYR A 653 -7.18 -56.28 14.43
C TYR A 653 -7.67 -57.68 14.73
N GLU A 654 -8.72 -57.82 15.54
CA GLU A 654 -9.37 -59.13 15.80
C GLU A 654 -9.88 -59.82 14.52
N LYS A 655 -10.46 -59.01 13.60
CA LYS A 655 -11.12 -59.52 12.39
C LYS A 655 -10.13 -59.83 11.25
N PHE A 656 -9.14 -58.94 11.06
CA PHE A 656 -8.24 -58.96 9.89
C PHE A 656 -6.73 -59.06 10.24
N GLY A 657 -6.35 -59.02 11.52
CA GLY A 657 -4.95 -59.08 11.96
C GLY A 657 -4.12 -57.86 11.62
N VAL A 658 -4.74 -56.72 11.29
CA VAL A 658 -4.07 -55.51 10.83
C VAL A 658 -3.97 -54.53 11.98
N LYS A 659 -2.73 -54.15 12.35
CA LYS A 659 -2.42 -53.25 13.49
C LYS A 659 -2.59 -51.77 13.14
N ASP A 660 -2.34 -51.42 11.90
CA ASP A 660 -2.41 -50.08 11.33
C ASP A 660 -2.90 -50.20 9.89
N MET A 661 -3.57 -49.17 9.36
CA MET A 661 -4.13 -49.21 8.01
C MET A 661 -3.42 -48.27 7.07
N GLU A 662 -3.93 -47.08 6.86
CA GLU A 662 -3.45 -46.09 5.88
C GLU A 662 -2.07 -45.52 6.24
N VAL A 663 -1.71 -45.54 7.52
CA VAL A 663 -0.42 -45.02 8.01
C VAL A 663 0.07 -45.80 9.21
N THR A 664 1.40 -46.03 9.32
CA THR A 664 2.01 -46.64 10.50
C THR A 664 2.12 -45.65 11.67
N ASP A 665 2.05 -46.16 12.91
CA ASP A 665 2.19 -45.34 14.13
C ASP A 665 3.54 -44.58 14.16
N GLU A 666 4.61 -45.21 13.65
CA GLU A 666 5.95 -44.61 13.57
C GLU A 666 5.95 -43.34 12.68
N VAL A 667 5.19 -43.29 11.58
CA VAL A 667 5.08 -42.10 10.73
C VAL A 667 4.16 -41.10 11.37
N PHE A 668 3.02 -41.53 11.90
CA PHE A 668 2.02 -40.69 12.52
C PHE A 668 2.58 -39.86 13.69
N GLU A 669 3.42 -40.47 14.53
CA GLU A 669 4.06 -39.85 15.69
C GLU A 669 5.45 -39.21 15.36
N SER A 670 5.86 -39.20 14.09
CA SER A 670 7.15 -38.65 13.68
C SER A 670 7.17 -37.10 13.67
N ALA A 671 8.38 -36.54 13.65
CA ALA A 671 8.58 -35.08 13.50
C ALA A 671 8.10 -34.55 12.14
N GLN A 672 8.02 -35.42 11.11
CA GLN A 672 7.49 -35.06 9.78
C GLN A 672 5.95 -34.95 9.76
N SER A 673 5.25 -35.55 10.73
CA SER A 673 3.80 -35.46 10.85
C SER A 673 3.38 -34.07 11.27
N LYS A 674 2.46 -33.46 10.52
CA LYS A 674 1.86 -32.14 10.78
C LYS A 674 0.32 -32.22 10.96
N VAL A 675 -0.17 -33.38 11.25
CA VAL A 675 -1.62 -33.65 11.35
C VAL A 675 -2.32 -32.83 12.43
N PHE A 676 -1.64 -32.49 13.51
CA PHE A 676 -2.22 -31.67 14.58
C PHE A 676 -2.17 -30.18 14.26
N ASP A 677 -1.13 -29.70 13.58
CA ASP A 677 -1.05 -28.34 13.05
C ASP A 677 -2.16 -28.12 12.00
N GLU A 678 -2.35 -29.10 11.12
CA GLU A 678 -3.43 -29.16 10.13
C GLU A 678 -4.80 -29.11 10.79
N ALA A 679 -5.04 -29.89 11.84
CA ALA A 679 -6.29 -29.91 12.59
C ALA A 679 -6.56 -28.58 13.30
N GLU A 680 -5.54 -27.91 13.87
CA GLU A 680 -5.65 -26.57 14.43
C GLU A 680 -6.04 -25.54 13.35
N ASN A 681 -5.39 -25.59 12.21
CA ASN A 681 -5.59 -24.66 11.11
C ASN A 681 -7.03 -24.66 10.56
N ARG A 682 -7.78 -25.77 10.72
CA ARG A 682 -9.21 -25.83 10.38
C ARG A 682 -10.04 -24.74 11.05
N MET A 683 -9.81 -24.48 12.33
CA MET A 683 -10.52 -23.42 13.05
C MET A 683 -10.19 -22.03 12.46
N HIS A 684 -8.95 -21.77 12.11
CA HIS A 684 -8.52 -20.47 11.57
C HIS A 684 -9.03 -20.23 10.16
N THR A 685 -9.01 -21.26 9.31
CA THR A 685 -9.50 -21.16 7.92
C THR A 685 -11.03 -21.08 7.86
N ILE A 686 -11.75 -21.80 8.71
CA ILE A 686 -13.20 -21.67 8.86
C ILE A 686 -13.55 -20.24 9.32
N LYS A 687 -12.82 -19.69 10.29
CA LYS A 687 -12.97 -18.29 10.72
C LYS A 687 -12.81 -17.33 9.54
N ALA A 688 -11.79 -17.51 8.72
CA ALA A 688 -11.53 -16.68 7.53
C ALA A 688 -12.69 -16.77 6.52
N VAL A 689 -13.23 -17.95 6.27
CA VAL A 689 -14.40 -18.15 5.38
C VAL A 689 -15.63 -17.41 5.91
N MET A 690 -15.93 -17.55 7.21
CA MET A 690 -17.04 -16.83 7.84
C MET A 690 -16.87 -15.31 7.70
N VAL A 691 -15.70 -14.79 8.05
CA VAL A 691 -15.38 -13.36 7.96
C VAL A 691 -15.57 -12.84 6.53
N ALA A 692 -14.97 -13.50 5.56
CA ALA A 692 -15.01 -13.07 4.17
C ALA A 692 -16.43 -13.09 3.59
N THR A 693 -17.24 -14.09 3.96
CA THR A 693 -18.59 -14.29 3.39
C THR A 693 -19.69 -13.53 4.13
N LEU A 694 -19.55 -13.29 5.43
CA LEU A 694 -20.47 -12.43 6.19
C LEU A 694 -20.23 -10.93 5.91
N GLY A 695 -19.01 -10.54 5.58
CA GLY A 695 -18.71 -9.26 4.93
C GLY A 695 -18.93 -8.00 5.75
N GLU A 696 -18.85 -8.05 7.08
CA GLU A 696 -18.85 -6.89 7.96
C GLU A 696 -17.74 -7.04 9.02
N PHE A 697 -16.76 -6.18 8.96
CA PHE A 697 -15.85 -5.86 10.04
C PHE A 697 -16.08 -4.44 10.49
#